data_7a950c00700605572909b0cde13c2164
#
_entry.id   7a950c00700605572909b0cde13c2164
#
_cell.length_a   1.000
_cell.length_b   1.000
_cell.length_c   1.000
_cell.angle_alpha   90.00
_cell.angle_beta   90.00
_cell.angle_gamma   90.00
#
_symmetry.space_group_name_H-M   'P 1'
#
loop_
_entity.id
_entity.type
_entity.pdbx_description
1 polymer ?
#
loop_
_entity_poly.entity_id
_entity_poly.type
_entity_poly.pdbx_seq_one_letter_code
_entity_poly.pdbx_strand_id
1 'polypeptide(L)'
;QSEIIYVGTASGGLWKSTSGGVTWEAIFDKQTTSSIGAVAIQQSNPSVVWVGTGEGNPRNSLNGGDGIYKSLDGGKHWIKMGLEKSRNIHRIIIHPQNPDIVYVAVIGSPWGLHPERGVYKTMDGGMNWERILFTNQSSGAADLVMDPRNPNKLIAALWDHHRDPWFFRSGGNGSGLFISHDAGKTWEQRSDEDGLPEGDLGRIGLAIAPSSPEIIYALIESKKNALYKSTDGGFKWKLINDKDEIGNRPFYYSDLRVDPKNENRIYSIFTYINVSEDGGRSFSELMPAYGVSNGVHPDHHAWWIHPDDPNYMMDGNDGGLNITRDRGETWHFAQNIPVAQFYHIAVDHDLPYNVYGGMQDNGSWAGPAYTWRVQGIRNSYWQEISFGDGFDVLPDPDNSRFGISASQQGSAVIYDRLTGYNEGIRPTHPEREEKLRFNWNAAMNRDPFHSNTLYFGSQFVHKSTDGGQTWNIISEDLTTNNPDYQKQGESGGLTMDATGAENYCTILVIEPSPIQKELLWIGTDDGQVHLSLNGGDDWQNITTNIPMPTGAWINQIRASNHNPAEALLVANDYRRFNDAPMVYRTKDFGKSWEQIVDKNDVIGYALCVLQDPIEPNLYFLGTGDGLYVSFDGAENWNKWTAGFPTTNVMDLAIQPREHDLVIGTFGRAAYVLDDIQPLRAIAAHPAYLDDPVKLFQ
;
A
#
# COMPACT_ATOMS: atom_id res chain seq x y z
N GLN A 1 -1.47 -28.80 -12.82
CA GLN A 1 -1.05 -28.02 -14.00
C GLN A 1 -0.13 -26.89 -13.51
N SER A 2 1.19 -27.14 -13.52
CA SER A 2 2.19 -26.21 -12.99
C SER A 2 2.37 -24.93 -13.82
N GLU A 3 1.66 -24.81 -14.95
CA GLU A 3 1.70 -23.64 -15.83
C GLU A 3 0.65 -22.57 -15.49
N ILE A 4 -0.37 -22.91 -14.69
CA ILE A 4 -1.39 -21.96 -14.27
C ILE A 4 -0.98 -21.40 -12.91
N ILE A 5 -0.71 -20.09 -12.90
CA ILE A 5 -0.26 -19.36 -11.71
C ILE A 5 -1.26 -18.22 -11.44
N TYR A 6 -1.61 -18.04 -10.18
CA TYR A 6 -2.37 -16.88 -9.70
C TYR A 6 -1.51 -16.08 -8.75
N VAL A 7 -1.48 -14.75 -8.95
CA VAL A 7 -0.75 -13.81 -8.10
C VAL A 7 -1.70 -12.73 -7.60
N GLY A 8 -1.94 -12.74 -6.30
CA GLY A 8 -2.65 -11.67 -5.61
C GLY A 8 -1.66 -10.59 -5.18
N THR A 9 -1.97 -9.34 -5.50
CA THR A 9 -1.14 -8.19 -5.14
C THR A 9 -1.81 -7.35 -4.07
N ALA A 10 -1.03 -6.63 -3.28
CA ALA A 10 -1.52 -5.82 -2.16
C ALA A 10 -2.55 -4.77 -2.59
N SER A 11 -2.41 -4.21 -3.81
CA SER A 11 -3.28 -3.14 -4.32
C SER A 11 -3.45 -3.13 -5.84
N GLY A 12 -2.87 -4.09 -6.56
CA GLY A 12 -2.91 -4.18 -8.04
C GLY A 12 -3.83 -5.28 -8.59
N GLY A 13 -4.70 -5.86 -7.76
CA GLY A 13 -5.65 -6.89 -8.17
C GLY A 13 -5.07 -8.30 -8.23
N LEU A 14 -5.78 -9.19 -8.92
CA LEU A 14 -5.41 -10.59 -9.11
C LEU A 14 -4.97 -10.83 -10.55
N TRP A 15 -3.80 -11.43 -10.68
CA TRP A 15 -3.19 -11.76 -11.96
C TRP A 15 -3.15 -13.27 -12.18
N LYS A 16 -3.36 -13.67 -13.43
CA LYS A 16 -3.31 -15.07 -13.85
C LYS A 16 -2.35 -15.25 -15.02
N SER A 17 -1.49 -16.27 -14.91
CA SER A 17 -0.72 -16.80 -16.02
C SER A 17 -1.22 -18.18 -16.39
N THR A 18 -1.27 -18.50 -17.67
CA THR A 18 -1.52 -19.85 -18.21
C THR A 18 -0.31 -20.39 -18.95
N SER A 19 0.81 -19.69 -18.88
CA SER A 19 2.06 -19.95 -19.62
C SER A 19 3.27 -20.11 -18.70
N GLY A 20 3.06 -20.48 -17.42
CA GLY A 20 4.15 -20.65 -16.48
C GLY A 20 4.87 -19.35 -16.07
N GLY A 21 4.18 -18.20 -16.14
CA GLY A 21 4.73 -16.89 -15.80
C GLY A 21 5.23 -16.07 -17.00
N VAL A 22 5.08 -16.56 -18.23
CA VAL A 22 5.53 -15.84 -19.44
C VAL A 22 4.58 -14.72 -19.83
N THR A 23 3.28 -14.92 -19.64
CA THR A 23 2.24 -13.90 -19.89
C THR A 23 1.27 -13.82 -18.71
N TRP A 24 0.73 -12.63 -18.49
CA TRP A 24 -0.17 -12.36 -17.36
C TRP A 24 -1.42 -11.62 -17.83
N GLU A 25 -2.55 -11.98 -17.23
CA GLU A 25 -3.85 -11.35 -17.44
C GLU A 25 -4.40 -10.90 -16.08
N ALA A 26 -4.86 -9.65 -16.01
CA ALA A 26 -5.60 -9.14 -14.87
C ALA A 26 -7.03 -9.68 -14.90
N ILE A 27 -7.45 -10.38 -13.86
CA ILE A 27 -8.74 -11.10 -13.85
C ILE A 27 -9.70 -10.62 -12.76
N PHE A 28 -9.37 -9.51 -12.05
CA PHE A 28 -10.15 -9.00 -10.93
C PHE A 28 -10.54 -7.52 -11.06
N ASP A 29 -10.22 -6.87 -12.15
CA ASP A 29 -10.31 -5.42 -12.40
C ASP A 29 -11.71 -4.80 -12.25
N LYS A 30 -12.76 -5.63 -12.39
CA LYS A 30 -14.15 -5.20 -12.33
C LYS A 30 -14.79 -5.36 -10.94
N GLN A 31 -14.02 -5.85 -9.97
CA GLN A 31 -14.50 -5.98 -8.60
C GLN A 31 -14.40 -4.65 -7.85
N THR A 32 -14.98 -4.57 -6.68
CA THR A 32 -15.06 -3.34 -5.89
C THR A 32 -13.76 -2.97 -5.17
N THR A 33 -12.78 -3.87 -5.12
CA THR A 33 -11.45 -3.62 -4.56
C THR A 33 -10.36 -4.28 -5.38
N SER A 34 -9.16 -3.74 -5.35
CA SER A 34 -7.95 -4.32 -5.95
C SER A 34 -6.98 -4.92 -4.92
N SER A 35 -7.31 -4.87 -3.64
CA SER A 35 -6.46 -5.39 -2.58
C SER A 35 -6.71 -6.87 -2.35
N ILE A 36 -5.69 -7.72 -2.57
CA ILE A 36 -5.78 -9.17 -2.41
C ILE A 36 -4.93 -9.61 -1.22
N GLY A 37 -5.57 -10.24 -0.23
CA GLY A 37 -4.87 -10.76 0.95
C GLY A 37 -4.64 -12.27 0.91
N ALA A 38 -5.49 -13.03 0.21
CA ALA A 38 -5.34 -14.48 0.10
C ALA A 38 -5.94 -15.03 -1.20
N VAL A 39 -5.29 -16.08 -1.75
CA VAL A 39 -5.79 -16.83 -2.91
C VAL A 39 -5.73 -18.32 -2.58
N ALA A 40 -6.84 -19.05 -2.83
CA ALA A 40 -6.87 -20.50 -2.67
C ALA A 40 -7.54 -21.16 -3.87
N ILE A 41 -6.93 -22.26 -4.34
CA ILE A 41 -7.41 -23.04 -5.50
C ILE A 41 -7.88 -24.41 -5.01
N GLN A 42 -9.07 -24.83 -5.42
CA GLN A 42 -9.56 -26.16 -5.15
C GLN A 42 -8.73 -27.18 -5.95
N GLN A 43 -7.92 -28.00 -5.28
CA GLN A 43 -7.00 -28.93 -5.94
C GLN A 43 -7.68 -29.97 -6.81
N SER A 44 -8.88 -30.44 -6.42
CA SER A 44 -9.68 -31.41 -7.19
C SER A 44 -10.40 -30.81 -8.39
N ASN A 45 -10.59 -29.47 -8.41
CA ASN A 45 -11.20 -28.73 -9.51
C ASN A 45 -10.57 -27.33 -9.62
N PRO A 46 -9.46 -27.16 -10.36
CA PRO A 46 -8.74 -25.89 -10.44
C PRO A 46 -9.52 -24.73 -11.09
N SER A 47 -10.72 -24.98 -11.61
CA SER A 47 -11.63 -23.90 -12.06
C SER A 47 -12.26 -23.17 -10.88
N VAL A 48 -12.27 -23.76 -9.69
CA VAL A 48 -12.77 -23.12 -8.47
C VAL A 48 -11.62 -22.40 -7.77
N VAL A 49 -11.74 -21.06 -7.71
CA VAL A 49 -10.75 -20.18 -7.09
C VAL A 49 -11.46 -19.31 -6.06
N TRP A 50 -10.88 -19.21 -4.88
CA TRP A 50 -11.32 -18.32 -3.82
C TRP A 50 -10.32 -17.18 -3.63
N VAL A 51 -10.83 -15.99 -3.37
CA VAL A 51 -10.04 -14.78 -3.12
C VAL A 51 -10.56 -14.08 -1.88
N GLY A 52 -9.69 -13.90 -0.89
CA GLY A 52 -9.91 -13.02 0.25
C GLY A 52 -9.31 -11.66 -0.03
N THR A 53 -10.09 -10.62 0.14
CA THR A 53 -9.65 -9.25 -0.14
C THR A 53 -9.10 -8.55 1.09
N GLY A 54 -8.29 -7.52 0.88
CA GLY A 54 -7.63 -6.74 1.92
C GLY A 54 -6.27 -7.30 2.31
N GLU A 55 -5.25 -6.47 2.18
CA GLU A 55 -3.86 -6.76 2.51
C GLU A 55 -3.69 -7.18 3.98
N GLY A 56 -2.94 -8.24 4.25
CA GLY A 56 -2.75 -8.79 5.59
C GLY A 56 -1.61 -8.17 6.40
N ASN A 57 -0.75 -7.35 5.80
CA ASN A 57 0.40 -6.73 6.47
C ASN A 57 0.06 -5.28 6.84
N PRO A 58 0.07 -4.92 8.14
CA PRO A 58 -0.50 -3.66 8.63
C PRO A 58 0.46 -2.46 8.50
N ARG A 59 0.87 -2.13 7.28
CA ARG A 59 1.68 -0.94 6.98
C ARG A 59 0.85 0.36 7.02
N ASN A 60 1.50 1.53 6.90
CA ASN A 60 0.82 2.84 7.01
C ASN A 60 -0.04 3.20 5.76
N SER A 61 0.21 2.56 4.63
CA SER A 61 -0.54 2.69 3.36
C SER A 61 -1.43 1.48 3.07
N LEU A 62 -1.90 0.78 4.10
CA LEU A 62 -2.70 -0.44 3.99
C LEU A 62 -4.00 -0.22 3.22
N ASN A 63 -4.27 -1.09 2.24
CA ASN A 63 -5.53 -1.15 1.53
C ASN A 63 -6.48 -2.18 2.13
N GLY A 64 -7.69 -1.75 2.44
CA GLY A 64 -8.76 -2.63 2.91
C GLY A 64 -9.41 -3.40 1.77
N GLY A 65 -10.05 -4.51 2.12
CA GLY A 65 -10.93 -5.28 1.26
C GLY A 65 -12.38 -5.15 1.65
N ASP A 66 -13.22 -5.91 0.96
CA ASP A 66 -14.67 -5.90 1.11
C ASP A 66 -15.29 -7.31 1.14
N GLY A 67 -14.52 -8.31 1.59
CA GLY A 67 -14.99 -9.66 1.80
C GLY A 67 -14.29 -10.72 0.97
N ILE A 68 -15.01 -11.83 0.72
CA ILE A 68 -14.50 -13.00 0.03
C ILE A 68 -15.22 -13.23 -1.29
N TYR A 69 -14.48 -13.66 -2.32
CA TYR A 69 -14.98 -13.93 -3.65
C TYR A 69 -14.67 -15.36 -4.08
N LYS A 70 -15.55 -15.91 -4.94
CA LYS A 70 -15.41 -17.23 -5.53
C LYS A 70 -15.60 -17.18 -7.03
N SER A 71 -14.73 -17.85 -7.77
CA SER A 71 -14.89 -18.14 -9.18
C SER A 71 -15.13 -19.64 -9.38
N LEU A 72 -15.97 -20.00 -10.36
CA LEU A 72 -16.23 -21.38 -10.78
C LEU A 72 -15.65 -21.69 -12.16
N ASP A 73 -15.01 -20.73 -12.80
CA ASP A 73 -14.52 -20.81 -14.19
C ASP A 73 -13.06 -20.33 -14.34
N GLY A 74 -12.29 -20.44 -13.25
CA GLY A 74 -10.87 -20.12 -13.26
C GLY A 74 -10.57 -18.63 -13.32
N GLY A 75 -11.45 -17.80 -12.75
CA GLY A 75 -11.27 -16.36 -12.60
C GLY A 75 -11.88 -15.51 -13.72
N LYS A 76 -12.70 -16.09 -14.63
CA LYS A 76 -13.41 -15.29 -15.66
C LYS A 76 -14.56 -14.50 -15.10
N HIS A 77 -15.29 -15.10 -14.14
CA HIS A 77 -16.37 -14.44 -13.40
C HIS A 77 -16.20 -14.67 -11.91
N TRP A 78 -16.59 -13.66 -11.12
CA TRP A 78 -16.47 -13.65 -9.68
C TRP A 78 -17.82 -13.45 -9.02
N ILE A 79 -18.07 -14.19 -7.94
CA ILE A 79 -19.26 -14.08 -7.10
C ILE A 79 -18.77 -13.66 -5.71
N LYS A 80 -19.32 -12.58 -5.18
CA LYS A 80 -19.06 -12.16 -3.80
C LYS A 80 -19.80 -13.10 -2.84
N MET A 81 -19.07 -13.67 -1.89
CA MET A 81 -19.54 -14.75 -1.03
C MET A 81 -19.67 -14.31 0.44
N GLY A 82 -19.81 -13.01 0.70
CA GLY A 82 -19.99 -12.46 2.04
C GLY A 82 -18.72 -12.00 2.73
N LEU A 83 -18.78 -11.85 4.07
CA LEU A 83 -17.71 -11.30 4.91
C LEU A 83 -17.30 -9.88 4.52
N GLU A 84 -18.23 -9.04 4.05
CA GLU A 84 -17.98 -7.70 3.51
C GLU A 84 -17.27 -6.77 4.52
N LYS A 85 -17.52 -6.98 5.80
CA LYS A 85 -16.93 -6.18 6.88
C LYS A 85 -15.61 -6.74 7.41
N SER A 86 -15.10 -7.85 6.85
CA SER A 86 -13.86 -8.48 7.29
C SER A 86 -12.64 -7.58 7.10
N ARG A 87 -12.69 -6.67 6.16
CA ARG A 87 -11.64 -5.72 5.77
C ARG A 87 -10.37 -6.39 5.24
N ASN A 88 -9.78 -7.32 5.97
CA ASN A 88 -8.51 -7.94 5.58
C ASN A 88 -8.57 -9.43 5.89
N ILE A 89 -8.49 -10.25 4.82
CA ILE A 89 -8.49 -11.72 4.87
C ILE A 89 -7.09 -12.22 4.53
N HIS A 90 -6.41 -12.86 5.47
CA HIS A 90 -5.01 -13.23 5.33
C HIS A 90 -4.78 -14.70 4.91
N ARG A 91 -5.71 -15.62 5.23
CA ARG A 91 -5.62 -17.04 4.82
C ARG A 91 -6.98 -17.59 4.43
N ILE A 92 -6.95 -18.50 3.45
CA ILE A 92 -8.11 -19.31 3.04
C ILE A 92 -7.65 -20.76 2.93
N ILE A 93 -8.39 -21.67 3.56
CA ILE A 93 -8.12 -23.12 3.50
C ILE A 93 -9.40 -23.81 2.99
N ILE A 94 -9.28 -24.49 1.85
CA ILE A 94 -10.32 -25.33 1.30
C ILE A 94 -10.11 -26.74 1.84
N HIS A 95 -11.15 -27.37 2.42
CA HIS A 95 -11.07 -28.74 2.92
C HIS A 95 -10.78 -29.71 1.77
N PRO A 96 -9.76 -30.57 1.88
CA PRO A 96 -9.25 -31.37 0.73
C PRO A 96 -10.23 -32.39 0.19
N GLN A 97 -11.17 -32.88 1.03
CA GLN A 97 -12.14 -33.93 0.66
C GLN A 97 -13.56 -33.38 0.45
N ASN A 98 -13.88 -32.21 1.01
CA ASN A 98 -15.18 -31.58 0.85
C ASN A 98 -15.03 -30.09 0.54
N PRO A 99 -15.03 -29.68 -0.74
CA PRO A 99 -14.78 -28.28 -1.14
C PRO A 99 -15.86 -27.28 -0.72
N ASP A 100 -17.00 -27.73 -0.22
CA ASP A 100 -18.03 -26.87 0.36
C ASP A 100 -17.64 -26.39 1.77
N ILE A 101 -16.64 -27.04 2.39
CA ILE A 101 -16.08 -26.61 3.65
C ILE A 101 -14.85 -25.73 3.37
N VAL A 102 -14.92 -24.45 3.78
CA VAL A 102 -13.81 -23.50 3.65
C VAL A 102 -13.63 -22.77 4.97
N TYR A 103 -12.38 -22.59 5.35
CA TYR A 103 -11.97 -21.81 6.52
C TYR A 103 -11.27 -20.52 6.08
N VAL A 104 -11.54 -19.44 6.78
CA VAL A 104 -11.01 -18.10 6.48
C VAL A 104 -10.44 -17.46 7.73
N ALA A 105 -9.19 -17.06 7.68
CA ALA A 105 -8.56 -16.26 8.72
C ALA A 105 -8.71 -14.77 8.41
N VAL A 106 -9.54 -14.11 9.21
CA VAL A 106 -9.80 -12.67 9.13
C VAL A 106 -8.90 -11.97 10.14
N ILE A 107 -7.87 -11.29 9.64
CA ILE A 107 -6.99 -10.47 10.47
C ILE A 107 -7.65 -9.14 10.84
N GLY A 108 -8.47 -8.61 9.95
CA GLY A 108 -9.20 -7.36 10.11
C GLY A 108 -8.35 -6.10 9.93
N SER A 109 -8.99 -4.94 9.95
CA SER A 109 -8.29 -3.66 9.81
C SER A 109 -7.50 -3.32 11.07
N PRO A 110 -6.25 -2.89 10.98
CA PRO A 110 -5.47 -2.44 12.14
C PRO A 110 -5.93 -1.06 12.67
N TRP A 111 -6.69 -0.30 11.88
CA TRP A 111 -7.06 1.09 12.16
C TRP A 111 -8.18 1.26 13.19
N GLY A 112 -8.81 0.18 13.64
CA GLY A 112 -9.90 0.28 14.58
C GLY A 112 -10.37 -1.05 15.14
N LEU A 113 -11.17 -0.97 16.18
CA LEU A 113 -11.84 -2.13 16.77
C LEU A 113 -13.04 -2.52 15.89
N HIS A 114 -13.16 -3.77 15.53
CA HIS A 114 -14.36 -4.26 14.88
C HIS A 114 -14.62 -5.75 15.14
N PRO A 115 -15.91 -6.16 15.12
CA PRO A 115 -16.31 -7.49 15.56
C PRO A 115 -16.03 -8.61 14.55
N GLU A 116 -15.75 -8.30 13.28
CA GLU A 116 -15.61 -9.30 12.19
C GLU A 116 -14.21 -9.89 12.08
N ARG A 117 -13.40 -9.84 13.14
CA ARG A 117 -12.10 -10.53 13.23
C ARG A 117 -12.25 -11.99 13.68
N GLY A 118 -11.23 -12.81 13.42
CA GLY A 118 -11.16 -14.20 13.88
C GLY A 118 -11.17 -15.23 12.75
N VAL A 119 -11.51 -16.48 13.08
CA VAL A 119 -11.62 -17.57 12.10
C VAL A 119 -13.08 -17.84 11.76
N TYR A 120 -13.38 -17.87 10.47
CA TYR A 120 -14.69 -18.19 9.94
C TYR A 120 -14.69 -19.51 9.18
N LYS A 121 -15.84 -20.19 9.16
CA LYS A 121 -16.07 -21.44 8.47
C LYS A 121 -17.38 -21.39 7.70
N THR A 122 -17.38 -21.91 6.49
CA THR A 122 -18.58 -22.30 5.75
C THR A 122 -18.66 -23.81 5.62
N MET A 123 -19.87 -24.35 5.49
CA MET A 123 -20.14 -25.75 5.22
C MET A 123 -20.99 -25.96 3.96
N ASP A 124 -21.32 -24.88 3.27
CA ASP A 124 -22.23 -24.83 2.11
C ASP A 124 -21.65 -24.05 0.92
N GLY A 125 -20.32 -24.07 0.81
CA GLY A 125 -19.62 -23.45 -0.31
C GLY A 125 -19.62 -21.93 -0.31
N GLY A 126 -19.82 -21.31 0.88
CA GLY A 126 -19.77 -19.87 1.08
C GLY A 126 -21.13 -19.17 1.15
N MET A 127 -22.23 -19.91 1.14
CA MET A 127 -23.57 -19.32 1.24
C MET A 127 -23.83 -18.75 2.65
N ASN A 128 -23.31 -19.44 3.68
CA ASN A 128 -23.37 -19.01 5.06
C ASN A 128 -22.00 -19.15 5.74
N TRP A 129 -21.71 -18.25 6.66
CA TRP A 129 -20.46 -18.21 7.42
C TRP A 129 -20.72 -18.23 8.92
N GLU A 130 -20.01 -19.07 9.64
CA GLU A 130 -19.97 -19.15 11.09
C GLU A 130 -18.61 -18.71 11.60
N ARG A 131 -18.55 -17.81 12.59
CA ARG A 131 -17.30 -17.47 13.27
C ARG A 131 -17.02 -18.51 14.34
N ILE A 132 -15.97 -19.30 14.14
CA ILE A 132 -15.63 -20.46 14.96
C ILE A 132 -14.52 -20.20 15.98
N LEU A 133 -13.74 -19.11 15.83
CA LEU A 133 -12.74 -18.68 16.79
C LEU A 133 -12.68 -17.15 16.87
N PHE A 134 -12.77 -16.61 18.07
CA PHE A 134 -12.70 -15.18 18.35
C PHE A 134 -12.32 -14.95 19.82
N THR A 135 -11.46 -13.99 20.09
CA THR A 135 -11.07 -13.58 21.46
C THR A 135 -11.61 -12.21 21.81
N ASN A 136 -11.29 -11.18 21.05
CA ASN A 136 -11.77 -9.80 21.26
C ASN A 136 -11.77 -8.99 19.95
N GLN A 137 -12.25 -7.75 19.99
CA GLN A 137 -12.40 -6.89 18.81
C GLN A 137 -11.06 -6.31 18.28
N SER A 138 -9.97 -6.41 19.04
CA SER A 138 -8.63 -6.00 18.59
C SER A 138 -7.81 -7.17 18.05
N SER A 139 -8.28 -8.41 18.17
CA SER A 139 -7.53 -9.61 17.82
C SER A 139 -8.08 -10.28 16.57
N GLY A 140 -7.25 -10.36 15.52
CA GLY A 140 -7.56 -11.04 14.28
C GLY A 140 -6.78 -12.34 14.10
N ALA A 141 -7.23 -13.19 13.17
CA ALA A 141 -6.51 -14.41 12.81
C ALA A 141 -5.36 -14.05 11.84
N ALA A 142 -4.14 -14.03 12.35
CA ALA A 142 -2.93 -13.73 11.59
C ALA A 142 -2.44 -14.92 10.79
N ASP A 143 -2.66 -16.15 11.25
CA ASP A 143 -2.35 -17.36 10.49
C ASP A 143 -3.31 -18.50 10.81
N LEU A 144 -3.44 -19.43 9.87
CA LEU A 144 -4.29 -20.62 9.99
C LEU A 144 -3.70 -21.74 9.13
N VAL A 145 -3.49 -22.91 9.74
CA VAL A 145 -2.99 -24.10 9.05
C VAL A 145 -3.85 -25.33 9.36
N MET A 146 -3.94 -26.26 8.39
CA MET A 146 -4.68 -27.51 8.51
C MET A 146 -3.72 -28.68 8.36
N ASP A 147 -3.88 -29.72 9.18
CA ASP A 147 -3.12 -30.95 9.03
C ASP A 147 -3.53 -31.64 7.71
N PRO A 148 -2.59 -31.84 6.77
CA PRO A 148 -2.91 -32.41 5.45
C PRO A 148 -3.39 -33.86 5.49
N ARG A 149 -3.12 -34.60 6.59
CA ARG A 149 -3.54 -35.99 6.79
C ARG A 149 -4.81 -36.09 7.63
N ASN A 150 -5.08 -35.07 8.47
CA ASN A 150 -6.26 -35.00 9.34
C ASN A 150 -6.95 -33.64 9.26
N PRO A 151 -7.84 -33.39 8.31
CA PRO A 151 -8.51 -32.09 8.15
C PRO A 151 -9.37 -31.62 9.35
N ASN A 152 -9.63 -32.51 10.32
CA ASN A 152 -10.26 -32.12 11.58
C ASN A 152 -9.32 -31.36 12.51
N LYS A 153 -8.00 -31.45 12.28
CA LYS A 153 -6.99 -30.73 13.06
C LYS A 153 -6.64 -29.42 12.39
N LEU A 154 -6.90 -28.34 13.11
CA LEU A 154 -6.60 -26.96 12.70
C LEU A 154 -5.74 -26.29 13.76
N ILE A 155 -4.84 -25.42 13.35
CA ILE A 155 -4.07 -24.55 14.25
C ILE A 155 -4.25 -23.12 13.75
N ALA A 156 -4.63 -22.23 14.66
CA ALA A 156 -4.83 -20.82 14.39
C ALA A 156 -3.97 -19.94 15.31
N ALA A 157 -3.46 -18.86 14.74
CA ALA A 157 -2.77 -17.81 15.47
C ALA A 157 -3.65 -16.56 15.50
N LEU A 158 -4.08 -16.15 16.69
CA LEU A 158 -4.73 -14.85 16.88
C LEU A 158 -3.71 -13.81 17.31
N TRP A 159 -3.88 -12.60 16.82
CA TRP A 159 -2.98 -11.47 17.02
C TRP A 159 -3.75 -10.22 17.43
N ASP A 160 -3.50 -9.74 18.63
CA ASP A 160 -3.99 -8.45 19.14
C ASP A 160 -3.07 -7.35 18.63
N HIS A 161 -3.60 -6.48 17.78
CA HIS A 161 -2.83 -5.41 17.16
C HIS A 161 -3.68 -4.19 16.85
N HIS A 162 -3.03 -3.04 16.87
CA HIS A 162 -3.63 -1.76 16.51
C HIS A 162 -2.59 -0.84 15.90
N ARG A 163 -3.00 -0.01 14.96
CA ARG A 163 -2.16 1.01 14.34
C ARG A 163 -2.88 2.35 14.33
N ASP A 164 -2.22 3.36 14.88
CA ASP A 164 -2.49 4.77 14.64
C ASP A 164 -1.51 5.31 13.58
N PRO A 165 -1.76 6.45 12.93
CA PRO A 165 -0.81 7.04 11.99
C PRO A 165 0.59 7.26 12.57
N TRP A 166 0.69 7.56 13.86
CA TRP A 166 1.92 7.89 14.59
C TRP A 166 2.46 6.79 15.49
N PHE A 167 1.71 5.68 15.64
CA PHE A 167 2.05 4.62 16.59
C PHE A 167 1.39 3.30 16.23
N PHE A 168 2.02 2.19 16.55
CA PHE A 168 1.34 0.90 16.48
C PHE A 168 1.69 0.03 17.70
N ARG A 169 0.81 -0.93 17.96
CA ARG A 169 0.92 -1.86 19.06
C ARG A 169 0.75 -3.28 18.55
N SER A 170 1.72 -4.13 18.87
CA SER A 170 1.68 -5.56 18.65
C SER A 170 1.62 -6.28 19.98
N GLY A 171 0.74 -7.28 20.08
CA GLY A 171 0.61 -8.13 21.25
C GLY A 171 -0.43 -7.65 22.27
N GLY A 172 -0.93 -8.60 23.03
CA GLY A 172 -1.91 -8.42 24.07
C GLY A 172 -2.62 -9.72 24.44
N ASN A 173 -3.52 -9.64 25.41
CA ASN A 173 -4.24 -10.79 25.98
C ASN A 173 -5.17 -11.52 25.00
N GLY A 174 -5.45 -10.95 23.84
CA GLY A 174 -6.23 -11.58 22.78
C GLY A 174 -5.39 -12.38 21.80
N SER A 175 -4.06 -12.25 21.84
CA SER A 175 -3.13 -13.04 21.05
C SER A 175 -2.94 -14.45 21.62
N GLY A 176 -2.65 -15.41 20.72
CA GLY A 176 -2.34 -16.76 21.17
C GLY A 176 -2.38 -17.78 20.04
N LEU A 177 -1.88 -18.97 20.36
CA LEU A 177 -1.92 -20.16 19.53
C LEU A 177 -3.05 -21.07 20.00
N PHE A 178 -3.93 -21.44 19.07
CA PHE A 178 -5.12 -22.24 19.34
C PHE A 178 -5.14 -23.50 18.46
N ILE A 179 -5.52 -24.64 19.04
CA ILE A 179 -5.62 -25.91 18.32
C ILE A 179 -7.04 -26.44 18.43
N SER A 180 -7.58 -26.93 17.33
CA SER A 180 -8.81 -27.70 17.24
C SER A 180 -8.52 -29.10 16.72
N HIS A 181 -9.18 -30.10 17.27
CA HIS A 181 -9.14 -31.50 16.82
C HIS A 181 -10.48 -32.00 16.24
N ASP A 182 -11.47 -31.11 16.14
CA ASP A 182 -12.85 -31.43 15.77
C ASP A 182 -13.40 -30.52 14.64
N ALA A 183 -12.50 -30.10 13.72
CA ALA A 183 -12.81 -29.26 12.57
C ALA A 183 -13.31 -27.84 12.97
N GLY A 184 -12.78 -27.32 14.08
CA GLY A 184 -13.06 -25.96 14.57
C GLY A 184 -14.30 -25.82 15.44
N LYS A 185 -14.90 -26.91 15.91
CA LYS A 185 -16.04 -26.85 16.83
C LYS A 185 -15.61 -26.40 18.22
N THR A 186 -14.47 -26.89 18.66
CA THR A 186 -13.82 -26.48 19.92
C THR A 186 -12.35 -26.11 19.69
N TRP A 187 -11.84 -25.21 20.51
CA TRP A 187 -10.47 -24.73 20.44
C TRP A 187 -9.80 -24.73 21.81
N GLU A 188 -8.57 -25.19 21.87
CA GLU A 188 -7.73 -25.16 23.05
C GLU A 188 -6.57 -24.19 22.85
N GLN A 189 -6.44 -23.20 23.72
CA GLN A 189 -5.30 -22.29 23.71
C GLN A 189 -4.07 -23.01 24.30
N ARG A 190 -2.91 -22.84 23.67
CA ARG A 190 -1.61 -23.24 24.19
C ARG A 190 -0.99 -22.11 25.00
N SER A 191 -0.29 -22.49 26.07
CA SER A 191 0.28 -21.54 27.05
C SER A 191 1.75 -21.88 27.35
N ASP A 192 2.32 -21.18 28.32
CA ASP A 192 3.63 -21.44 28.89
C ASP A 192 3.72 -22.83 29.55
N GLU A 193 2.62 -23.34 30.11
CA GLU A 193 2.55 -24.74 30.62
C GLU A 193 2.78 -25.76 29.50
N ASP A 194 2.53 -25.40 28.25
CA ASP A 194 2.79 -26.22 27.06
C ASP A 194 4.17 -25.96 26.44
N GLY A 195 4.96 -25.05 27.03
CA GLY A 195 6.32 -24.71 26.60
C GLY A 195 6.40 -23.51 25.65
N LEU A 196 5.34 -22.74 25.50
CA LEU A 196 5.34 -21.44 24.82
C LEU A 196 5.94 -20.34 25.73
N PRO A 197 6.25 -19.15 25.20
CA PRO A 197 6.77 -18.08 26.04
C PRO A 197 5.71 -17.53 27.01
N GLU A 198 6.19 -17.11 28.19
CA GLU A 198 5.35 -16.46 29.20
C GLU A 198 4.93 -15.03 28.78
N GLY A 199 3.74 -14.61 29.21
CA GLY A 199 3.23 -13.26 29.05
C GLY A 199 2.49 -13.04 27.73
N ASP A 200 2.40 -11.78 27.32
CA ASP A 200 1.71 -11.43 26.08
C ASP A 200 2.47 -11.93 24.84
N LEU A 201 1.71 -12.42 23.86
CA LEU A 201 2.20 -12.82 22.57
C LEU A 201 1.77 -11.77 21.52
N GLY A 202 2.60 -11.63 20.50
CA GLY A 202 2.30 -10.82 19.32
C GLY A 202 1.90 -11.68 18.12
N ARG A 203 2.42 -11.35 16.94
CA ARG A 203 2.19 -12.08 15.70
C ARG A 203 2.85 -13.45 15.74
N ILE A 204 2.14 -14.46 15.24
CA ILE A 204 2.64 -15.85 15.18
C ILE A 204 2.48 -16.35 13.73
N GLY A 205 3.59 -16.79 13.13
CA GLY A 205 3.59 -17.54 11.88
C GLY A 205 3.61 -19.03 12.14
N LEU A 206 2.85 -19.82 11.39
CA LEU A 206 2.64 -21.27 11.61
C LEU A 206 3.01 -22.10 10.39
N ALA A 207 3.64 -23.26 10.59
CA ALA A 207 3.81 -24.25 9.55
C ALA A 207 3.73 -25.68 10.10
N ILE A 208 2.91 -26.52 9.45
CA ILE A 208 2.87 -27.97 9.66
C ILE A 208 3.76 -28.61 8.61
N ALA A 209 4.65 -29.53 8.99
CA ALA A 209 5.47 -30.27 8.05
C ALA A 209 4.62 -31.29 7.29
N PRO A 210 4.42 -31.18 5.95
CA PRO A 210 3.55 -32.10 5.23
C PRO A 210 4.07 -33.57 5.22
N SER A 211 5.38 -33.76 5.27
CA SER A 211 6.02 -35.08 5.36
C SER A 211 5.79 -35.77 6.71
N SER A 212 5.64 -34.97 7.80
CA SER A 212 5.51 -35.43 9.19
C SER A 212 4.59 -34.47 9.97
N PRO A 213 3.26 -34.58 9.87
CA PRO A 213 2.32 -33.59 10.43
C PRO A 213 2.28 -33.47 11.96
N GLU A 214 2.94 -34.40 12.67
CA GLU A 214 3.22 -34.26 14.10
C GLU A 214 4.29 -33.19 14.38
N ILE A 215 5.08 -32.81 13.37
CA ILE A 215 6.06 -31.73 13.47
C ILE A 215 5.43 -30.41 13.02
N ILE A 216 5.41 -29.45 13.94
CA ILE A 216 4.83 -28.13 13.73
C ILE A 216 5.84 -27.09 14.20
N TYR A 217 5.96 -26.02 13.43
CA TYR A 217 6.78 -24.88 13.76
C TYR A 217 5.90 -23.64 14.00
N ALA A 218 6.30 -22.82 14.97
CA ALA A 218 5.69 -21.54 15.27
C ALA A 218 6.79 -20.49 15.46
N LEU A 219 6.76 -19.45 14.64
CA LEU A 219 7.59 -18.26 14.80
C LEU A 219 6.79 -17.25 15.61
N ILE A 220 7.19 -17.00 16.86
CA ILE A 220 6.38 -16.29 17.85
C ILE A 220 7.03 -14.97 18.22
N GLU A 221 6.29 -13.88 18.01
CA GLU A 221 6.60 -12.59 18.62
C GLU A 221 6.27 -12.62 20.11
N SER A 222 7.26 -12.34 20.94
CA SER A 222 7.16 -12.10 22.36
C SER A 222 8.16 -11.02 22.75
N LYS A 223 8.54 -10.88 24.00
CA LYS A 223 9.64 -9.97 24.40
C LYS A 223 10.93 -10.23 23.63
N LYS A 224 11.11 -11.45 23.14
CA LYS A 224 12.15 -11.85 22.20
C LYS A 224 11.54 -12.80 21.18
N ASN A 225 11.67 -12.45 19.89
CA ASN A 225 11.22 -13.33 18.81
C ASN A 225 11.92 -14.69 18.89
N ALA A 226 11.16 -15.76 18.70
CA ALA A 226 11.73 -17.09 18.77
C ALA A 226 10.96 -18.10 17.91
N LEU A 227 11.69 -19.07 17.38
CA LEU A 227 11.16 -20.23 16.69
C LEU A 227 10.95 -21.37 17.69
N TYR A 228 9.72 -21.86 17.74
CA TYR A 228 9.31 -23.00 18.55
C TYR A 228 8.97 -24.18 17.65
N LYS A 229 9.20 -25.39 18.16
CA LYS A 229 8.89 -26.66 17.49
C LYS A 229 8.08 -27.55 18.42
N SER A 230 7.02 -28.12 17.89
CA SER A 230 6.33 -29.29 18.46
C SER A 230 6.68 -30.55 17.66
N THR A 231 6.77 -31.70 18.34
CA THR A 231 6.98 -33.01 17.72
C THR A 231 5.88 -34.02 18.10
N ASP A 232 4.83 -33.51 18.75
CA ASP A 232 3.70 -34.33 19.23
C ASP A 232 2.35 -33.82 18.70
N GLY A 233 2.39 -33.04 17.62
CA GLY A 233 1.19 -32.52 16.99
C GLY A 233 0.64 -31.26 17.62
N GLY A 234 1.45 -30.48 18.33
CA GLY A 234 1.11 -29.19 18.90
C GLY A 234 0.71 -29.22 20.38
N PHE A 235 0.84 -30.36 21.06
CA PHE A 235 0.52 -30.44 22.50
C PHE A 235 1.62 -29.84 23.36
N LYS A 236 2.89 -30.05 23.03
CA LYS A 236 4.04 -29.47 23.72
C LYS A 236 4.99 -28.80 22.74
N TRP A 237 5.60 -27.72 23.17
CA TRP A 237 6.45 -26.87 22.39
C TRP A 237 7.83 -26.70 23.00
N LYS A 238 8.84 -26.57 22.18
CA LYS A 238 10.23 -26.34 22.60
C LYS A 238 10.81 -25.20 21.78
N LEU A 239 11.44 -24.25 22.46
CA LEU A 239 12.26 -23.22 21.85
C LEU A 239 13.44 -23.88 21.10
N ILE A 240 13.62 -23.55 19.83
CA ILE A 240 14.66 -24.08 18.95
C ILE A 240 15.70 -23.02 18.62
N ASN A 241 15.25 -21.79 18.30
CA ASN A 241 16.13 -20.69 17.88
C ASN A 241 15.53 -19.35 18.31
N ASP A 242 16.37 -18.47 18.81
CA ASP A 242 15.99 -17.12 19.27
C ASP A 242 16.97 -16.04 18.77
N LYS A 243 17.69 -16.33 17.67
CA LYS A 243 18.62 -15.39 17.03
C LYS A 243 17.92 -14.58 15.94
N ASP A 244 18.54 -13.48 15.55
CA ASP A 244 17.98 -12.54 14.55
C ASP A 244 17.85 -13.17 13.14
N GLU A 245 18.53 -14.29 12.88
CA GLU A 245 18.46 -15.02 11.61
C GLU A 245 17.08 -15.65 11.31
N ILE A 246 16.16 -15.68 12.30
CA ILE A 246 14.79 -16.23 12.14
C ILE A 246 13.76 -15.20 11.77
N GLY A 247 14.09 -13.91 11.76
CA GLY A 247 13.19 -12.84 11.40
C GLY A 247 13.33 -11.60 12.26
N ASN A 248 12.94 -10.48 11.68
CA ASN A 248 12.85 -9.17 12.30
C ASN A 248 11.48 -8.55 11.99
N ARG A 249 11.12 -7.45 12.63
CA ARG A 249 9.91 -6.67 12.38
C ARG A 249 8.62 -7.52 12.25
N PRO A 250 8.24 -8.34 13.26
CA PRO A 250 7.10 -9.26 13.17
C PRO A 250 5.77 -8.54 12.97
N PHE A 251 5.66 -7.26 13.31
CA PHE A 251 4.48 -6.45 13.00
C PHE A 251 4.22 -6.38 11.49
N TYR A 252 5.27 -6.21 10.68
CA TYR A 252 5.13 -6.07 9.23
C TYR A 252 5.12 -7.43 8.53
N TYR A 253 6.05 -8.32 8.85
CA TYR A 253 6.10 -9.68 8.33
C TYR A 253 6.58 -10.65 9.42
N SER A 254 6.14 -11.87 9.38
CA SER A 254 6.61 -12.98 10.19
C SER A 254 5.93 -14.22 9.66
N ASP A 255 6.54 -14.88 8.69
CA ASP A 255 5.98 -16.08 8.08
C ASP A 255 7.04 -17.17 7.97
N LEU A 256 6.60 -18.41 7.89
CA LEU A 256 7.48 -19.54 7.69
C LEU A 256 6.81 -20.62 6.84
N ARG A 257 7.64 -21.37 6.12
CA ARG A 257 7.19 -22.55 5.36
C ARG A 257 8.14 -23.72 5.59
N VAL A 258 7.59 -24.92 5.52
CA VAL A 258 8.36 -26.17 5.59
C VAL A 258 8.34 -26.83 4.22
N ASP A 259 9.49 -27.35 3.80
CA ASP A 259 9.62 -28.14 2.58
C ASP A 259 8.63 -29.33 2.61
N PRO A 260 7.81 -29.57 1.60
CA PRO A 260 6.80 -30.61 1.61
C PRO A 260 7.37 -32.05 1.72
N LYS A 261 8.65 -32.24 1.41
CA LYS A 261 9.32 -33.53 1.41
C LYS A 261 10.35 -33.70 2.54
N ASN A 262 10.70 -32.60 3.26
CA ASN A 262 11.71 -32.62 4.32
C ASN A 262 11.29 -31.71 5.48
N GLU A 263 10.86 -32.32 6.58
CA GLU A 263 10.41 -31.63 7.80
C GLU A 263 11.49 -30.80 8.49
N ASN A 264 12.77 -31.01 8.15
CA ASN A 264 13.90 -30.29 8.72
C ASN A 264 14.33 -29.09 7.86
N ARG A 265 13.82 -28.98 6.62
CA ARG A 265 14.08 -27.82 5.78
C ARG A 265 12.96 -26.80 5.95
N ILE A 266 13.34 -25.63 6.48
CA ILE A 266 12.41 -24.55 6.87
C ILE A 266 12.88 -23.27 6.22
N TYR A 267 11.93 -22.51 5.68
CA TYR A 267 12.15 -21.16 5.17
C TYR A 267 11.55 -20.16 6.15
N SER A 268 12.36 -19.21 6.61
CA SER A 268 11.91 -18.03 7.35
C SER A 268 11.80 -16.86 6.39
N ILE A 269 10.63 -16.21 6.36
CA ILE A 269 10.20 -15.23 5.38
C ILE A 269 10.02 -13.89 6.10
N PHE A 270 10.91 -12.95 5.79
CA PHE A 270 10.94 -11.63 6.41
C PHE A 270 11.67 -10.64 5.46
N THR A 271 12.46 -9.69 5.95
CA THR A 271 13.31 -8.82 5.11
C THR A 271 14.14 -9.64 4.12
N TYR A 272 14.58 -10.82 4.56
CA TYR A 272 15.32 -11.80 3.77
C TYR A 272 14.58 -13.14 3.73
N ILE A 273 15.00 -14.04 2.86
CA ILE A 273 14.63 -15.44 2.94
C ILE A 273 15.82 -16.23 3.48
N ASN A 274 15.65 -16.75 4.68
CA ASN A 274 16.63 -17.64 5.28
C ASN A 274 16.13 -19.08 5.27
N VAL A 275 17.04 -20.02 5.08
CA VAL A 275 16.75 -21.46 5.05
C VAL A 275 17.51 -22.21 6.15
N SER A 276 16.83 -23.10 6.83
CA SER A 276 17.40 -24.08 7.74
C SER A 276 17.33 -25.48 7.12
N GLU A 277 18.37 -26.30 7.33
CA GLU A 277 18.42 -27.70 6.93
C GLU A 277 18.41 -28.64 8.15
N ASP A 278 18.42 -28.09 9.35
CA ASP A 278 18.61 -28.84 10.61
C ASP A 278 17.42 -28.73 11.59
N GLY A 279 16.25 -28.43 11.06
CA GLY A 279 15.01 -28.29 11.82
C GLY A 279 14.92 -27.01 12.63
N GLY A 280 15.50 -25.92 12.13
CA GLY A 280 15.40 -24.57 12.68
C GLY A 280 16.49 -24.22 13.69
N ARG A 281 17.53 -25.07 13.89
CA ARG A 281 18.60 -24.77 14.84
C ARG A 281 19.58 -23.72 14.33
N SER A 282 19.79 -23.70 13.00
CA SER A 282 20.58 -22.67 12.31
C SER A 282 19.95 -22.32 10.98
N PHE A 283 20.17 -21.08 10.54
CA PHE A 283 19.70 -20.58 9.26
C PHE A 283 20.83 -19.95 8.48
N SER A 284 20.73 -19.99 7.16
CA SER A 284 21.59 -19.27 6.22
C SER A 284 20.74 -18.55 5.21
N GLU A 285 21.22 -17.43 4.69
CA GLU A 285 20.56 -16.66 3.67
C GLU A 285 20.43 -17.47 2.38
N LEU A 286 19.20 -17.54 1.83
CA LEU A 286 18.90 -18.22 0.57
C LEU A 286 18.87 -17.23 -0.61
N MET A 287 18.32 -16.03 -0.37
CA MET A 287 18.15 -15.01 -1.39
C MET A 287 18.88 -13.75 -0.95
N PRO A 288 20.05 -13.44 -1.54
CA PRO A 288 20.74 -12.19 -1.25
C PRO A 288 19.92 -10.98 -1.73
N ALA A 289 19.95 -9.89 -0.94
CA ALA A 289 19.30 -8.65 -1.32
C ALA A 289 19.91 -8.06 -2.62
N TYR A 290 19.19 -7.17 -3.25
CA TYR A 290 19.68 -6.47 -4.46
C TYR A 290 21.04 -5.77 -4.21
N GLY A 291 21.78 -5.54 -5.29
CA GLY A 291 23.15 -5.01 -5.27
C GLY A 291 24.22 -6.08 -5.49
N VAL A 292 23.85 -7.36 -5.57
CA VAL A 292 24.69 -8.46 -6.04
C VAL A 292 24.11 -9.10 -7.30
N SER A 293 24.91 -9.83 -8.06
CA SER A 293 24.54 -10.34 -9.41
C SER A 293 23.28 -11.22 -9.46
N ASN A 294 22.82 -11.77 -8.36
CA ASN A 294 21.60 -12.59 -8.25
C ASN A 294 20.70 -12.06 -7.14
N GLY A 295 20.80 -10.78 -6.80
CA GLY A 295 20.02 -10.17 -5.75
C GLY A 295 18.54 -10.09 -6.11
N VAL A 296 17.71 -10.30 -5.09
CA VAL A 296 16.25 -10.19 -5.16
C VAL A 296 15.84 -9.02 -4.28
N HIS A 297 14.75 -8.35 -4.63
CA HIS A 297 14.19 -7.29 -3.79
C HIS A 297 13.88 -7.84 -2.39
N PRO A 298 14.28 -7.17 -1.30
CA PRO A 298 13.95 -7.60 0.07
C PRO A 298 12.47 -7.42 0.39
N ASP A 299 12.12 -7.67 1.66
CA ASP A 299 10.78 -7.53 2.22
C ASP A 299 9.78 -8.52 1.61
N HIS A 300 9.96 -9.79 2.00
CA HIS A 300 9.21 -10.92 1.47
C HIS A 300 7.93 -11.17 2.26
N HIS A 301 6.81 -11.41 1.54
CA HIS A 301 5.48 -11.56 2.13
C HIS A 301 4.75 -12.83 1.73
N ALA A 302 5.16 -13.47 0.62
CA ALA A 302 4.52 -14.67 0.11
C ALA A 302 5.55 -15.69 -0.35
N TRP A 303 5.37 -16.93 0.08
CA TRP A 303 6.25 -18.04 -0.30
C TRP A 303 5.41 -19.27 -0.63
N TRP A 304 5.58 -19.78 -1.83
CA TRP A 304 4.93 -21.01 -2.26
C TRP A 304 5.95 -22.03 -2.73
N ILE A 305 5.74 -23.30 -2.35
CA ILE A 305 6.57 -24.45 -2.72
C ILE A 305 5.67 -25.45 -3.42
N HIS A 306 6.09 -25.95 -4.59
CA HIS A 306 5.35 -26.99 -5.29
C HIS A 306 5.31 -28.28 -4.43
N PRO A 307 4.12 -28.86 -4.17
CA PRO A 307 3.98 -29.96 -3.22
C PRO A 307 4.71 -31.24 -3.62
N ASP A 308 4.92 -31.46 -4.91
CA ASP A 308 5.58 -32.67 -5.44
C ASP A 308 7.02 -32.44 -5.91
N ASP A 309 7.38 -31.19 -6.25
CA ASP A 309 8.70 -30.80 -6.72
C ASP A 309 9.21 -29.57 -5.94
N PRO A 310 9.88 -29.74 -4.81
CA PRO A 310 10.36 -28.63 -4.00
C PRO A 310 11.49 -27.80 -4.64
N ASN A 311 11.96 -28.15 -5.83
CA ASN A 311 12.84 -27.29 -6.61
C ASN A 311 12.08 -26.11 -7.24
N TYR A 312 10.77 -26.25 -7.43
CA TYR A 312 9.93 -25.21 -7.96
C TYR A 312 9.28 -24.42 -6.82
N MET A 313 9.70 -23.15 -6.67
CA MET A 313 9.20 -22.24 -5.65
C MET A 313 8.89 -20.88 -6.27
N MET A 314 8.05 -20.12 -5.58
CA MET A 314 7.71 -18.74 -5.92
C MET A 314 7.81 -17.87 -4.67
N ASP A 315 8.35 -16.68 -4.86
CA ASP A 315 8.48 -15.63 -3.88
C ASP A 315 7.75 -14.38 -4.32
N GLY A 316 6.93 -13.80 -3.44
CA GLY A 316 6.31 -12.49 -3.59
C GLY A 316 6.85 -11.53 -2.56
N ASN A 317 7.41 -10.42 -3.03
CA ASN A 317 8.04 -9.39 -2.22
C ASN A 317 7.63 -7.98 -2.66
N ASP A 318 8.14 -6.94 -2.01
CA ASP A 318 7.81 -5.56 -2.32
C ASP A 318 8.31 -5.08 -3.69
N GLY A 319 9.19 -5.84 -4.35
CA GLY A 319 9.59 -5.64 -5.76
C GLY A 319 8.75 -6.40 -6.78
N GLY A 320 8.02 -7.45 -6.36
CA GLY A 320 7.18 -8.25 -7.25
C GLY A 320 7.28 -9.76 -7.07
N LEU A 321 7.23 -10.51 -8.18
CA LEU A 321 7.23 -11.97 -8.19
C LEU A 321 8.55 -12.52 -8.71
N ASN A 322 9.13 -13.45 -7.96
CA ASN A 322 10.31 -14.23 -8.35
C ASN A 322 9.98 -15.73 -8.41
N ILE A 323 10.52 -16.42 -9.40
CA ILE A 323 10.29 -17.85 -9.65
C ILE A 323 11.64 -18.57 -9.72
N THR A 324 11.79 -19.68 -8.98
CA THR A 324 12.92 -20.58 -9.09
C THR A 324 12.45 -21.98 -9.51
N ARG A 325 13.33 -22.74 -10.20
CA ARG A 325 13.12 -24.14 -10.57
C ARG A 325 14.30 -25.05 -10.16
N ASP A 326 15.22 -24.50 -9.40
CA ASP A 326 16.44 -25.15 -8.92
C ASP A 326 16.65 -24.98 -7.41
N ARG A 327 15.52 -24.86 -6.67
CA ARG A 327 15.48 -24.77 -5.21
C ARG A 327 16.14 -23.51 -4.63
N GLY A 328 16.14 -22.43 -5.42
CA GLY A 328 16.63 -21.12 -5.00
C GLY A 328 18.08 -20.83 -5.38
N GLU A 329 18.72 -21.69 -6.22
CA GLU A 329 20.05 -21.40 -6.75
C GLU A 329 20.01 -20.23 -7.73
N THR A 330 18.93 -20.15 -8.55
CA THR A 330 18.66 -19.04 -9.46
C THR A 330 17.22 -18.57 -9.39
N TRP A 331 17.01 -17.28 -9.61
CA TRP A 331 15.69 -16.65 -9.56
C TRP A 331 15.38 -15.89 -10.85
N HIS A 332 14.15 -16.05 -11.33
CA HIS A 332 13.62 -15.33 -12.46
C HIS A 332 12.57 -14.32 -11.98
N PHE A 333 12.85 -13.03 -12.16
CA PHE A 333 11.92 -11.95 -11.86
C PHE A 333 10.88 -11.78 -12.97
N ALA A 334 9.59 -11.76 -12.63
CA ALA A 334 8.48 -11.57 -13.56
C ALA A 334 8.32 -10.08 -13.93
N GLN A 335 9.14 -9.60 -14.87
CA GLN A 335 9.22 -8.18 -15.27
C GLN A 335 7.98 -7.64 -16.01
N ASN A 336 7.02 -8.47 -16.34
CA ASN A 336 5.90 -8.14 -17.24
C ASN A 336 4.53 -8.17 -16.54
N ILE A 337 4.50 -8.08 -15.23
CA ILE A 337 3.28 -7.77 -14.48
C ILE A 337 3.25 -6.25 -14.28
N PRO A 338 2.31 -5.50 -14.89
CA PRO A 338 2.26 -4.05 -14.79
C PRO A 338 1.64 -3.60 -13.46
N VAL A 339 2.41 -3.76 -12.40
CA VAL A 339 2.05 -3.33 -11.03
C VAL A 339 3.14 -2.43 -10.48
N ALA A 340 2.74 -1.34 -9.85
CA ALA A 340 3.60 -0.42 -9.12
C ALA A 340 2.74 0.47 -8.22
N GLN A 341 3.33 0.99 -7.13
CA GLN A 341 2.64 1.79 -6.13
C GLN A 341 3.18 3.23 -6.15
N PHE A 342 2.66 4.06 -7.07
CA PHE A 342 3.01 5.47 -7.15
C PHE A 342 2.36 6.27 -6.02
N TYR A 343 3.14 7.14 -5.40
CA TYR A 343 2.65 8.17 -4.47
C TYR A 343 2.32 9.48 -5.18
N HIS A 344 3.24 9.98 -6.00
CA HIS A 344 3.08 11.20 -6.77
C HIS A 344 3.48 10.98 -8.22
N ILE A 345 2.98 11.83 -9.10
CA ILE A 345 3.27 11.78 -10.53
C ILE A 345 3.53 13.19 -11.08
N ALA A 346 4.49 13.31 -11.98
CA ALA A 346 4.80 14.57 -12.65
C ALA A 346 5.09 14.32 -14.13
N VAL A 347 5.08 15.39 -14.92
CA VAL A 347 5.37 15.38 -16.34
C VAL A 347 6.35 16.49 -16.71
N ASP A 348 7.13 16.30 -17.79
CA ASP A 348 7.99 17.34 -18.36
C ASP A 348 7.45 17.86 -19.69
N HIS A 349 8.26 18.69 -20.35
CA HIS A 349 7.95 19.29 -21.65
C HIS A 349 8.79 18.73 -22.81
N ASP A 350 9.51 17.62 -22.63
CA ASP A 350 10.24 16.94 -23.69
C ASP A 350 9.32 16.42 -24.80
N LEU A 351 9.88 15.94 -25.90
CA LEU A 351 9.13 15.38 -27.01
C LEU A 351 9.75 14.02 -27.44
N PRO A 352 9.15 12.89 -27.14
CA PRO A 352 7.98 12.66 -26.26
C PRO A 352 8.22 13.18 -24.84
N TYR A 353 7.16 13.61 -24.16
CA TYR A 353 7.30 13.98 -22.76
C TYR A 353 7.52 12.75 -21.87
N ASN A 354 8.15 12.96 -20.72
CA ASN A 354 8.34 11.90 -19.76
C ASN A 354 7.32 12.01 -18.62
N VAL A 355 6.93 10.85 -18.12
CA VAL A 355 6.22 10.67 -16.87
C VAL A 355 7.23 10.37 -15.79
N TYR A 356 7.14 11.06 -14.67
CA TYR A 356 7.96 10.90 -13.48
C TYR A 356 7.08 10.41 -12.33
N GLY A 357 7.62 9.56 -11.46
CA GLY A 357 6.91 9.21 -10.25
C GLY A 357 7.77 8.50 -9.24
N GLY A 358 7.48 8.76 -7.97
CA GLY A 358 8.05 8.04 -6.85
C GLY A 358 7.14 6.92 -6.40
N MET A 359 7.73 5.77 -6.05
CA MET A 359 7.03 4.54 -5.71
C MET A 359 7.42 4.03 -4.34
N GLN A 360 6.47 3.41 -3.67
CA GLN A 360 6.72 2.62 -2.47
C GLN A 360 7.78 1.56 -2.76
N ASP A 361 8.83 1.48 -1.96
CA ASP A 361 9.92 0.50 -1.95
C ASP A 361 10.77 0.39 -3.25
N ASN A 362 10.40 1.10 -4.32
CA ASN A 362 10.97 0.90 -5.66
C ASN A 362 11.55 2.17 -6.29
N GLY A 363 11.91 3.16 -5.49
CA GLY A 363 12.58 4.38 -5.96
C GLY A 363 11.70 5.34 -6.75
N SER A 364 12.34 6.31 -7.36
CA SER A 364 11.71 7.28 -8.27
C SER A 364 12.23 7.07 -9.68
N TRP A 365 11.32 7.09 -10.66
CA TRP A 365 11.61 6.75 -12.05
C TRP A 365 11.08 7.80 -13.02
N ALA A 366 11.71 7.84 -14.21
CA ALA A 366 11.24 8.62 -15.36
C ALA A 366 11.21 7.75 -16.62
N GLY A 367 10.19 7.91 -17.43
CA GLY A 367 10.08 7.24 -18.72
C GLY A 367 9.14 7.95 -19.67
N PRO A 368 9.24 7.69 -21.00
CA PRO A 368 8.42 8.37 -21.99
C PRO A 368 6.96 7.95 -21.88
N ALA A 369 6.05 8.92 -22.02
CA ALA A 369 4.61 8.65 -22.04
C ALA A 369 4.17 7.89 -23.29
N TYR A 370 4.88 8.11 -24.42
CA TYR A 370 4.64 7.43 -25.68
C TYR A 370 5.92 7.27 -26.49
N THR A 371 5.88 6.50 -27.56
CA THR A 371 7.00 6.33 -28.49
C THR A 371 6.49 6.09 -29.92
N TRP A 372 7.21 6.59 -30.91
CA TRP A 372 6.94 6.28 -32.32
C TRP A 372 7.51 4.93 -32.79
N ARG A 373 8.19 4.19 -31.90
CA ARG A 373 8.74 2.87 -32.23
C ARG A 373 7.63 1.82 -32.26
N VAL A 374 7.61 0.98 -33.30
CA VAL A 374 6.57 -0.05 -33.53
C VAL A 374 6.42 -1.02 -32.32
N GLN A 375 7.50 -1.27 -31.58
CA GLN A 375 7.49 -2.18 -30.43
C GLN A 375 6.92 -1.55 -29.15
N GLY A 376 6.52 -0.28 -29.19
CA GLY A 376 6.03 0.45 -28.02
C GLY A 376 7.13 0.80 -26.99
N ILE A 377 6.71 1.18 -25.80
CA ILE A 377 7.58 1.50 -24.67
C ILE A 377 8.17 0.19 -24.11
N ARG A 378 9.48 0.19 -23.88
CA ARG A 378 10.22 -0.92 -23.28
C ARG A 378 10.68 -0.55 -21.88
N ASN A 379 10.89 -1.55 -21.01
CA ASN A 379 11.44 -1.34 -19.66
C ASN A 379 12.76 -0.54 -19.68
N SER A 380 13.61 -0.77 -20.69
CA SER A 380 14.87 -0.06 -20.87
C SER A 380 14.76 1.43 -21.19
N TYR A 381 13.55 1.96 -21.42
CA TYR A 381 13.31 3.40 -21.60
C TYR A 381 13.02 4.09 -20.26
N TRP A 382 12.67 3.32 -19.24
CA TRP A 382 12.52 3.81 -17.89
C TRP A 382 13.87 3.89 -17.21
N GLN A 383 14.11 4.99 -16.53
CA GLN A 383 15.34 5.28 -15.82
C GLN A 383 15.02 5.55 -14.34
N GLU A 384 15.70 4.83 -13.45
CA GLU A 384 15.71 5.16 -12.02
C GLU A 384 16.42 6.49 -11.81
N ILE A 385 15.79 7.39 -11.06
CA ILE A 385 16.31 8.73 -10.74
C ILE A 385 16.96 8.73 -9.37
N SER A 386 16.28 8.15 -8.39
CA SER A 386 16.76 8.03 -7.01
C SER A 386 16.22 6.78 -6.35
N PHE A 387 16.93 6.27 -5.37
CA PHE A 387 16.59 5.08 -4.63
C PHE A 387 15.82 5.41 -3.34
N GLY A 388 15.17 4.40 -2.74
CA GLY A 388 14.36 4.45 -1.52
C GLY A 388 12.87 4.39 -1.81
N ASP A 389 12.03 4.72 -0.84
CA ASP A 389 10.61 5.00 -1.10
C ASP A 389 10.52 6.35 -1.79
N GLY A 390 10.17 6.34 -3.08
CA GLY A 390 10.10 7.56 -3.87
C GLY A 390 8.78 8.31 -3.63
N PHE A 391 8.86 9.65 -3.69
CA PHE A 391 7.69 10.53 -3.54
C PHE A 391 7.67 11.56 -4.66
N ASP A 392 7.73 12.85 -4.34
CA ASP A 392 7.71 13.89 -5.35
C ASP A 392 8.95 13.86 -6.24
N VAL A 393 8.73 14.01 -7.54
CA VAL A 393 9.77 14.31 -8.52
C VAL A 393 9.41 15.60 -9.23
N LEU A 394 10.28 16.60 -9.14
CA LEU A 394 10.12 17.91 -9.75
C LEU A 394 11.15 18.06 -10.89
N PRO A 395 10.82 17.66 -12.14
CA PRO A 395 11.70 17.92 -13.27
C PRO A 395 11.94 19.42 -13.42
N ASP A 396 13.14 19.79 -13.85
CA ASP A 396 13.45 21.19 -14.14
C ASP A 396 12.67 21.63 -15.39
N PRO A 397 11.87 22.71 -15.32
CA PRO A 397 11.00 23.14 -16.41
C PRO A 397 11.75 23.58 -17.68
N ASP A 398 12.99 24.01 -17.53
CA ASP A 398 13.83 24.49 -18.63
C ASP A 398 14.73 23.38 -19.20
N ASN A 399 15.04 22.35 -18.39
CA ASN A 399 15.92 21.26 -18.79
C ASN A 399 15.66 19.98 -17.98
N SER A 400 14.82 19.10 -18.51
CA SER A 400 14.38 17.84 -17.88
C SER A 400 15.51 16.83 -17.59
N ARG A 401 16.74 17.08 -18.05
CA ARG A 401 17.92 16.34 -17.62
C ARG A 401 18.11 16.44 -16.11
N PHE A 402 17.79 17.60 -15.53
CA PHE A 402 17.90 17.88 -14.12
C PHE A 402 16.52 17.95 -13.45
N GLY A 403 16.54 17.92 -12.15
CA GLY A 403 15.37 18.09 -11.30
C GLY A 403 15.65 17.70 -9.88
N ILE A 404 14.60 17.57 -9.10
CA ILE A 404 14.67 17.20 -7.69
C ILE A 404 13.80 15.97 -7.47
N SER A 405 14.30 15.03 -6.68
CA SER A 405 13.55 13.84 -6.26
C SER A 405 13.58 13.72 -4.74
N ALA A 406 12.41 13.49 -4.16
CA ALA A 406 12.26 13.23 -2.73
C ALA A 406 12.13 11.74 -2.46
N SER A 407 12.67 11.31 -1.33
CA SER A 407 12.45 9.99 -0.75
C SER A 407 12.09 10.10 0.73
N GLN A 408 11.84 8.96 1.37
CA GLN A 408 11.28 8.90 2.71
C GLN A 408 11.97 9.80 3.74
N GLN A 409 11.19 10.31 4.69
CA GLN A 409 11.64 11.12 5.82
C GLN A 409 12.37 12.41 5.41
N GLY A 410 11.94 13.02 4.29
CA GLY A 410 12.49 14.28 3.82
C GLY A 410 13.89 14.18 3.23
N SER A 411 14.33 12.99 2.83
CA SER A 411 15.50 12.88 1.97
C SER A 411 15.18 13.45 0.60
N ALA A 412 16.02 14.33 0.08
CA ALA A 412 15.84 14.93 -1.24
C ALA A 412 17.19 15.14 -1.92
N VAL A 413 17.20 14.97 -3.24
CA VAL A 413 18.39 15.10 -4.07
C VAL A 413 18.10 15.92 -5.32
N ILE A 414 19.08 16.69 -5.77
CA ILE A 414 19.15 17.16 -7.15
C ILE A 414 19.70 16.00 -7.98
N TYR A 415 19.01 15.64 -9.04
CA TYR A 415 19.46 14.57 -9.93
C TYR A 415 19.98 15.09 -11.29
N ASP A 416 20.89 14.35 -11.89
CA ASP A 416 21.29 14.47 -13.30
C ASP A 416 21.01 13.14 -14.03
N ARG A 417 19.97 13.09 -14.82
CA ARG A 417 19.55 11.88 -15.58
C ARG A 417 20.62 11.34 -16.53
N LEU A 418 21.49 12.20 -17.05
CA LEU A 418 22.51 11.78 -18.01
C LEU A 418 23.67 11.05 -17.33
N THR A 419 24.08 11.50 -16.15
CA THR A 419 25.25 10.95 -15.45
C THR A 419 24.88 10.00 -14.32
N GLY A 420 23.62 10.04 -13.83
CA GLY A 420 23.19 9.35 -12.61
C GLY A 420 23.71 10.01 -11.33
N TYR A 421 24.29 11.23 -11.42
CA TYR A 421 24.74 11.96 -10.25
C TYR A 421 23.56 12.48 -9.43
N ASN A 422 23.65 12.31 -8.12
CA ASN A 422 22.68 12.81 -7.15
C ASN A 422 23.37 13.60 -6.06
N GLU A 423 22.88 14.81 -5.75
CA GLU A 423 23.38 15.67 -4.69
C GLU A 423 22.30 15.93 -3.64
N GLY A 424 22.60 15.59 -2.39
CA GLY A 424 21.65 15.74 -1.27
C GLY A 424 21.38 17.20 -0.93
N ILE A 425 20.10 17.57 -0.82
CA ILE A 425 19.65 18.95 -0.53
C ILE A 425 18.70 19.04 0.68
N ARG A 426 18.62 18.01 1.51
CA ARG A 426 17.73 18.00 2.67
C ARG A 426 17.95 19.21 3.57
N PRO A 427 16.88 19.95 3.96
CA PRO A 427 16.99 21.06 4.92
C PRO A 427 17.53 20.62 6.29
N THR A 428 18.26 21.51 6.94
CA THR A 428 18.72 21.37 8.32
C THR A 428 18.27 22.58 9.14
N HIS A 429 18.03 22.40 10.44
CA HIS A 429 17.71 23.53 11.31
C HIS A 429 18.99 24.34 11.65
N PRO A 430 18.92 25.68 11.67
CA PRO A 430 20.05 26.51 12.07
C PRO A 430 20.57 26.20 13.49
N GLU A 431 19.66 25.94 14.41
CA GLU A 431 19.96 25.41 15.74
C GLU A 431 20.02 23.88 15.62
N ARG A 432 21.24 23.34 15.61
CA ARG A 432 21.47 21.90 15.35
C ARG A 432 20.82 20.94 16.35
N GLU A 433 20.42 21.43 17.51
CA GLU A 433 19.74 20.67 18.55
C GLU A 433 18.24 20.48 18.25
N GLU A 434 17.64 21.37 17.43
CA GLU A 434 16.23 21.25 17.03
C GLU A 434 16.06 20.15 15.98
N LYS A 435 15.29 19.14 16.35
CA LYS A 435 15.02 18.00 15.47
C LYS A 435 13.93 18.36 14.46
N LEU A 436 14.26 18.36 13.18
CA LEU A 436 13.27 18.46 12.11
C LEU A 436 12.48 17.15 12.01
N ARG A 437 11.16 17.27 12.01
CA ARG A 437 10.22 16.19 11.78
C ARG A 437 9.79 16.22 10.31
N PHE A 438 10.10 15.18 9.56
CA PHE A 438 9.62 15.00 8.19
C PHE A 438 8.67 13.83 8.15
N ASN A 439 7.57 13.97 7.45
CA ASN A 439 6.71 12.84 7.14
C ASN A 439 7.46 11.79 6.32
N TRP A 440 6.95 10.58 6.25
CA TRP A 440 7.39 9.60 5.28
C TRP A 440 7.32 10.20 3.86
N ASN A 441 6.18 10.79 3.54
CA ASN A 441 5.90 11.59 2.34
C ASN A 441 5.98 13.09 2.68
N ALA A 442 7.20 13.64 2.79
CA ALA A 442 7.39 15.06 3.12
C ALA A 442 7.08 15.97 1.92
N ALA A 443 6.32 17.01 2.17
CA ALA A 443 5.90 17.97 1.14
C ALA A 443 7.08 18.65 0.44
N MET A 444 7.05 18.69 -0.89
CA MET A 444 8.00 19.42 -1.70
C MET A 444 7.29 20.05 -2.90
N ASN A 445 7.56 21.34 -3.19
CA ASN A 445 7.00 21.99 -4.37
C ASN A 445 7.93 23.09 -4.89
N ARG A 446 7.69 23.51 -6.15
CA ARG A 446 8.43 24.57 -6.84
C ARG A 446 7.55 25.81 -6.98
N ASP A 447 8.13 26.99 -6.83
CA ASP A 447 7.45 28.26 -7.10
C ASP A 447 7.14 28.38 -8.60
N PRO A 448 5.86 28.60 -9.01
CA PRO A 448 5.48 28.68 -10.41
C PRO A 448 6.06 29.90 -11.16
N PHE A 449 6.52 30.91 -10.44
CA PHE A 449 7.04 32.17 -11.00
C PHE A 449 8.57 32.25 -11.02
N HIS A 450 9.23 31.40 -10.22
CA HIS A 450 10.69 31.40 -10.07
C HIS A 450 11.21 29.96 -9.98
N SER A 451 11.73 29.42 -11.09
CA SER A 451 12.14 28.00 -11.23
C SER A 451 13.18 27.56 -10.18
N ASN A 452 14.04 28.44 -9.68
CA ASN A 452 15.01 28.14 -8.64
C ASN A 452 14.46 28.25 -7.20
N THR A 453 13.20 28.71 -7.04
CA THR A 453 12.58 28.79 -5.72
C THR A 453 11.84 27.49 -5.42
N LEU A 454 12.19 26.89 -4.28
CA LEU A 454 11.65 25.63 -3.81
C LEU A 454 11.11 25.78 -2.40
N TYR A 455 10.08 25.00 -2.10
CA TYR A 455 9.52 24.86 -0.77
C TYR A 455 9.63 23.41 -0.31
N PHE A 456 9.94 23.21 0.99
CA PHE A 456 10.04 21.89 1.58
C PHE A 456 9.42 21.89 2.98
N GLY A 457 8.70 20.81 3.35
CA GLY A 457 7.94 20.71 4.60
C GLY A 457 8.58 19.78 5.62
N SER A 458 8.95 20.32 6.79
CA SER A 458 9.09 19.57 8.03
C SER A 458 7.89 19.88 8.94
N GLN A 459 8.07 20.22 10.21
CA GLN A 459 7.08 20.99 10.99
C GLN A 459 7.08 22.48 10.60
N PHE A 460 8.13 22.90 9.90
CA PHE A 460 8.32 24.25 9.38
C PHE A 460 8.25 24.24 7.85
N VAL A 461 7.93 25.38 7.27
CA VAL A 461 8.12 25.64 5.84
C VAL A 461 9.55 26.12 5.60
N HIS A 462 10.31 25.37 4.82
CA HIS A 462 11.62 25.74 4.34
C HIS A 462 11.52 26.30 2.93
N LYS A 463 12.20 27.42 2.65
CA LYS A 463 12.28 28.06 1.34
C LYS A 463 13.71 28.16 0.89
N SER A 464 13.99 27.71 -0.32
CA SER A 464 15.23 27.93 -1.05
C SER A 464 14.98 28.87 -2.22
N THR A 465 15.95 29.71 -2.57
CA THR A 465 15.92 30.58 -3.78
C THR A 465 17.08 30.29 -4.73
N ASP A 466 17.84 29.24 -4.46
CA ASP A 466 19.05 28.84 -5.18
C ASP A 466 19.01 27.37 -5.63
N GLY A 467 17.81 26.83 -5.86
CA GLY A 467 17.63 25.47 -6.32
C GLY A 467 17.88 24.38 -5.27
N GLY A 468 17.76 24.73 -3.97
CA GLY A 468 17.92 23.76 -2.87
C GLY A 468 19.31 23.76 -2.24
N GLN A 469 20.23 24.63 -2.68
CA GLN A 469 21.57 24.69 -2.11
C GLN A 469 21.57 25.25 -0.69
N THR A 470 20.73 26.26 -0.43
CA THR A 470 20.50 26.81 0.90
C THR A 470 19.03 26.91 1.23
N TRP A 471 18.70 26.80 2.52
CA TRP A 471 17.33 26.81 3.01
C TRP A 471 17.13 27.79 4.13
N ASN A 472 16.03 28.54 4.09
CA ASN A 472 15.56 29.44 5.15
C ASN A 472 14.23 28.93 5.68
N ILE A 473 14.05 28.90 7.00
CA ILE A 473 12.75 28.66 7.64
C ILE A 473 11.94 29.94 7.55
N ILE A 474 10.72 29.84 7.00
CA ILE A 474 9.79 30.96 6.77
C ILE A 474 8.47 30.80 7.54
N SER A 475 8.42 29.92 8.54
CA SER A 475 7.21 29.75 9.38
C SER A 475 7.62 29.37 10.82
N GLU A 476 6.68 29.53 11.75
CA GLU A 476 6.68 28.80 13.01
C GLU A 476 6.30 27.33 12.77
N ASP A 477 6.26 26.50 13.83
CA ASP A 477 5.69 25.14 13.76
C ASP A 477 4.20 25.25 13.41
N LEU A 478 3.82 24.82 12.19
CA LEU A 478 2.46 24.90 11.67
C LEU A 478 1.60 23.67 12.01
N THR A 479 2.14 22.74 12.79
CA THR A 479 1.44 21.52 13.21
C THR A 479 0.76 21.71 14.56
N THR A 480 0.06 20.69 15.05
CA THR A 480 -0.43 20.72 16.43
C THR A 480 0.69 20.60 17.47
N ASN A 481 1.87 20.12 17.06
CA ASN A 481 3.01 19.81 17.91
C ASN A 481 2.65 19.00 19.17
N ASN A 482 1.67 18.09 19.03
CA ASN A 482 1.18 17.28 20.14
C ASN A 482 2.24 16.24 20.54
N PRO A 483 2.78 16.26 21.77
CA PRO A 483 3.80 15.31 22.20
C PRO A 483 3.32 13.86 22.25
N ASP A 484 2.02 13.62 22.39
CA ASP A 484 1.47 12.26 22.38
C ASP A 484 1.50 11.63 20.98
N TYR A 485 1.59 12.42 19.92
CA TYR A 485 1.72 11.98 18.53
C TYR A 485 3.19 11.82 18.08
N GLN A 486 4.14 12.06 18.97
CA GLN A 486 5.58 12.04 18.65
C GLN A 486 6.34 10.93 19.41
N LYS A 487 5.63 9.85 19.81
CA LYS A 487 6.19 8.71 20.54
C LYS A 487 6.57 7.53 19.64
N GLN A 488 6.82 7.77 18.39
CA GLN A 488 7.15 6.71 17.42
C GLN A 488 8.36 5.87 17.83
N GLY A 489 9.30 6.40 18.61
CA GLY A 489 10.41 5.64 19.18
C GLY A 489 10.03 4.58 20.20
N GLU A 490 8.77 4.57 20.67
CA GLU A 490 8.19 3.58 21.58
C GLU A 490 7.23 2.63 20.84
N SER A 491 7.06 2.81 19.53
CA SER A 491 6.14 2.06 18.69
C SER A 491 6.59 0.61 18.53
N GLY A 492 5.64 -0.34 18.47
CA GLY A 492 5.89 -1.76 18.25
C GLY A 492 5.36 -2.69 19.32
N GLY A 493 5.23 -2.24 20.55
CA GLY A 493 4.73 -3.06 21.65
C GLY A 493 5.76 -4.07 22.18
N LEU A 494 5.57 -5.37 21.91
CA LEU A 494 6.47 -6.43 22.38
C LEU A 494 7.86 -6.34 21.79
N THR A 495 7.95 -5.99 20.50
CA THR A 495 9.20 -5.71 19.80
C THR A 495 9.14 -4.29 19.25
N MET A 496 10.20 -3.53 19.48
CA MET A 496 10.26 -2.17 18.95
C MET A 496 10.42 -2.23 17.43
N ASP A 497 9.60 -1.48 16.72
CA ASP A 497 9.73 -1.25 15.28
C ASP A 497 9.39 0.22 14.99
N ALA A 498 10.41 1.03 14.75
CA ALA A 498 10.29 2.45 14.46
C ALA A 498 11.08 2.75 13.18
N THR A 499 10.38 2.76 12.04
CA THR A 499 10.99 2.97 10.73
C THR A 499 11.04 4.43 10.31
N GLY A 500 10.24 5.28 10.96
CA GLY A 500 10.01 6.68 10.60
C GLY A 500 8.76 6.90 9.73
N ALA A 501 8.09 5.81 9.30
CA ALA A 501 6.76 5.90 8.68
C ALA A 501 5.69 6.42 9.68
N GLU A 502 6.00 6.40 10.96
CA GLU A 502 5.21 6.89 12.09
C GLU A 502 5.52 8.36 12.44
N ASN A 503 6.45 9.02 11.73
CA ASN A 503 6.67 10.45 11.93
C ASN A 503 5.38 11.23 11.67
N TYR A 504 5.02 12.09 12.64
CA TYR A 504 3.74 12.79 12.65
C TYR A 504 3.91 14.21 13.20
N CYS A 505 2.86 15.04 13.11
CA CYS A 505 2.94 16.48 13.30
C CYS A 505 3.94 17.09 12.30
N THR A 506 3.65 16.88 11.01
CA THR A 506 4.50 17.28 9.88
C THR A 506 3.68 17.90 8.76
N ILE A 507 4.32 18.71 7.92
CA ILE A 507 3.70 19.29 6.74
C ILE A 507 3.70 18.26 5.61
N LEU A 508 2.52 17.98 5.07
CA LEU A 508 2.30 17.08 3.94
C LEU A 508 2.07 17.79 2.62
N VAL A 509 1.58 19.01 2.67
CA VAL A 509 1.21 19.78 1.48
C VAL A 509 1.78 21.17 1.58
N ILE A 510 2.46 21.59 0.53
CA ILE A 510 2.84 22.98 0.24
C ILE A 510 2.38 23.27 -1.17
N GLU A 511 1.37 24.11 -1.34
CA GLU A 511 0.80 24.44 -2.63
C GLU A 511 0.91 25.94 -2.90
N PRO A 512 1.89 26.38 -3.71
CA PRO A 512 1.96 27.74 -4.21
C PRO A 512 0.90 27.96 -5.28
N SER A 513 0.26 29.13 -5.27
CA SER A 513 -0.72 29.49 -6.30
C SER A 513 -0.07 29.61 -7.68
N PRO A 514 -0.63 28.99 -8.73
CA PRO A 514 -0.09 29.10 -10.09
C PRO A 514 -0.32 30.48 -10.74
N ILE A 515 -1.22 31.30 -10.19
CA ILE A 515 -1.66 32.56 -10.79
C ILE A 515 -1.48 33.79 -9.90
N GLN A 516 -1.17 33.60 -8.60
CA GLN A 516 -0.88 34.70 -7.68
C GLN A 516 0.45 34.45 -6.96
N LYS A 517 1.43 35.32 -7.17
CA LYS A 517 2.72 35.25 -6.46
C LYS A 517 2.52 35.33 -4.95
N GLU A 518 3.41 34.65 -4.22
CA GLU A 518 3.48 34.71 -2.76
C GLU A 518 2.26 34.18 -2.01
N LEU A 519 1.29 33.59 -2.72
CA LEU A 519 0.16 32.89 -2.11
C LEU A 519 0.52 31.43 -1.91
N LEU A 520 0.54 30.98 -0.64
CA LEU A 520 0.91 29.62 -0.25
C LEU A 520 -0.19 28.99 0.62
N TRP A 521 -0.55 27.74 0.31
CA TRP A 521 -1.45 26.91 1.10
C TRP A 521 -0.64 25.76 1.73
N ILE A 522 -0.88 25.47 3.02
CA ILE A 522 -0.20 24.41 3.76
C ILE A 522 -1.23 23.47 4.35
N GLY A 523 -0.94 22.17 4.26
CA GLY A 523 -1.70 21.10 4.92
C GLY A 523 -0.78 20.18 5.71
N THR A 524 -1.24 19.69 6.87
CA THR A 524 -0.47 18.81 7.74
C THR A 524 -1.13 17.43 7.92
N ASP A 525 -0.35 16.44 8.36
CA ASP A 525 -0.83 15.10 8.68
C ASP A 525 -1.74 15.06 9.91
N ASP A 526 -1.63 16.03 10.80
CA ASP A 526 -2.44 16.18 12.01
C ASP A 526 -3.60 17.18 11.86
N GLY A 527 -3.92 17.51 10.60
CA GLY A 527 -5.16 18.18 10.19
C GLY A 527 -5.16 19.70 10.35
N GLN A 528 -3.98 20.35 10.34
CA GLN A 528 -3.90 21.80 10.30
C GLN A 528 -3.85 22.32 8.86
N VAL A 529 -4.50 23.43 8.61
CA VAL A 529 -4.48 24.13 7.31
C VAL A 529 -4.12 25.58 7.52
N HIS A 530 -3.10 26.05 6.80
CA HIS A 530 -2.61 27.43 6.89
C HIS A 530 -2.55 28.10 5.53
N LEU A 531 -2.65 29.41 5.54
CA LEU A 531 -2.58 30.28 4.37
C LEU A 531 -1.60 31.43 4.64
N SER A 532 -0.73 31.70 3.65
CA SER A 532 0.06 32.92 3.58
C SER A 532 -0.27 33.65 2.27
N LEU A 533 -0.45 34.97 2.34
CA LEU A 533 -0.69 35.85 1.19
C LEU A 533 0.54 36.68 0.79
N ASN A 534 1.65 36.51 1.50
CA ASN A 534 2.87 37.33 1.40
C ASN A 534 4.15 36.50 1.45
N GLY A 535 4.14 35.31 0.89
CA GLY A 535 5.33 34.49 0.69
C GLY A 535 5.91 33.84 1.95
N GLY A 536 5.13 33.78 3.02
CA GLY A 536 5.53 33.21 4.31
C GLY A 536 5.89 34.23 5.39
N ASP A 537 5.74 35.57 5.12
CA ASP A 537 5.96 36.58 6.15
C ASP A 537 4.91 36.50 7.27
N ASP A 538 3.66 36.18 6.93
CA ASP A 538 2.56 35.95 7.86
C ASP A 538 1.81 34.66 7.51
N TRP A 539 1.37 33.92 8.53
CA TRP A 539 0.59 32.70 8.42
C TRP A 539 -0.73 32.78 9.15
N GLN A 540 -1.82 32.45 8.47
CA GLN A 540 -3.17 32.39 9.03
C GLN A 540 -3.59 30.93 9.16
N ASN A 541 -3.87 30.44 10.37
CA ASN A 541 -4.53 29.16 10.57
C ASN A 541 -6.02 29.28 10.20
N ILE A 542 -6.45 28.50 9.21
CA ILE A 542 -7.81 28.49 8.69
C ILE A 542 -8.54 27.16 8.94
N THR A 543 -7.94 26.26 9.70
CA THR A 543 -8.44 24.91 9.97
C THR A 543 -9.89 24.88 10.44
N THR A 544 -10.25 25.79 11.37
CA THR A 544 -11.60 25.85 11.95
C THR A 544 -12.70 26.26 11.00
N ASN A 545 -12.34 26.79 9.82
CA ASN A 545 -13.31 27.19 8.79
C ASN A 545 -13.76 25.97 7.95
N ILE A 546 -13.05 24.83 8.04
CA ILE A 546 -13.30 23.65 7.22
C ILE A 546 -14.17 22.66 8.01
N PRO A 547 -15.34 22.24 7.47
CA PRO A 547 -16.24 21.32 8.18
C PRO A 547 -15.77 19.87 8.08
N MET A 548 -14.52 19.58 8.48
CA MET A 548 -13.91 18.25 8.48
C MET A 548 -13.72 17.72 9.90
N PRO A 549 -13.56 16.39 10.09
CA PRO A 549 -13.19 15.81 11.38
C PRO A 549 -11.85 16.37 11.89
N THR A 550 -11.79 16.74 13.15
CA THR A 550 -10.54 17.23 13.78
C THR A 550 -9.41 16.22 13.62
N GLY A 551 -8.25 16.67 13.15
CA GLY A 551 -7.08 15.84 12.93
C GLY A 551 -7.21 14.90 11.71
N ALA A 552 -8.12 15.16 10.77
CA ALA A 552 -8.14 14.47 9.50
C ALA A 552 -6.87 14.78 8.69
N TRP A 553 -6.28 13.77 8.10
CA TRP A 553 -5.05 13.88 7.31
C TRP A 553 -5.29 14.73 6.05
N ILE A 554 -4.56 15.84 5.89
CA ILE A 554 -4.66 16.68 4.69
C ILE A 554 -3.78 16.07 3.61
N ASN A 555 -4.44 15.37 2.68
CA ASN A 555 -3.73 14.62 1.65
C ASN A 555 -3.26 15.49 0.48
N GLN A 556 -4.07 16.50 0.11
CA GLN A 556 -3.77 17.40 -1.00
C GLN A 556 -4.47 18.74 -0.82
N ILE A 557 -3.82 19.80 -1.26
CA ILE A 557 -4.47 21.09 -1.57
C ILE A 557 -4.05 21.44 -3.00
N ARG A 558 -4.99 21.91 -3.81
CA ARG A 558 -4.74 22.42 -5.17
C ARG A 558 -5.30 23.83 -5.30
N ALA A 559 -4.41 24.79 -5.48
CA ALA A 559 -4.80 26.16 -5.81
C ALA A 559 -5.35 26.23 -7.24
N SER A 560 -6.43 26.98 -7.43
CA SER A 560 -7.11 27.08 -8.73
C SER A 560 -6.26 27.82 -9.78
N ASN A 561 -6.32 27.36 -11.03
CA ASN A 561 -5.77 28.06 -12.20
C ASN A 561 -6.69 29.18 -12.73
N HIS A 562 -7.91 29.31 -12.17
CA HIS A 562 -8.93 30.24 -12.67
C HIS A 562 -9.18 31.42 -11.74
N ASN A 563 -9.01 31.21 -10.42
CA ASN A 563 -9.28 32.24 -9.42
C ASN A 563 -8.30 32.10 -8.24
N PRO A 564 -7.50 33.13 -7.91
CA PRO A 564 -6.52 33.03 -6.83
C PRO A 564 -7.15 32.82 -5.45
N ALA A 565 -8.40 33.19 -5.25
CA ALA A 565 -9.12 33.00 -3.99
C ALA A 565 -9.70 31.58 -3.83
N GLU A 566 -9.59 30.76 -4.88
CA GLU A 566 -10.15 29.41 -4.92
C GLU A 566 -9.07 28.35 -4.71
N ALA A 567 -9.40 27.36 -3.89
CA ALA A 567 -8.60 26.15 -3.71
C ALA A 567 -9.49 24.94 -3.43
N LEU A 568 -8.98 23.76 -3.79
CA LEU A 568 -9.55 22.48 -3.46
C LEU A 568 -8.70 21.82 -2.37
N LEU A 569 -9.35 21.18 -1.41
CA LEU A 569 -8.70 20.45 -0.33
C LEU A 569 -9.23 19.03 -0.27
N VAL A 570 -8.34 18.06 -0.26
CA VAL A 570 -8.64 16.65 -0.04
C VAL A 570 -8.14 16.26 1.35
N ALA A 571 -9.05 15.80 2.18
CA ALA A 571 -8.72 15.17 3.45
C ALA A 571 -9.15 13.70 3.43
N ASN A 572 -8.51 12.87 4.23
CA ASN A 572 -8.97 11.51 4.48
C ASN A 572 -8.76 11.11 5.94
N ASP A 573 -9.47 10.08 6.35
CA ASP A 573 -9.48 9.65 7.74
C ASP A 573 -9.52 8.10 7.88
N TYR A 574 -9.15 7.39 6.80
CA TYR A 574 -9.19 5.94 6.79
C TYR A 574 -8.27 5.31 7.85
N ARG A 575 -7.17 6.01 8.23
CA ARG A 575 -6.27 5.63 9.32
C ARG A 575 -6.88 5.78 10.72
N ARG A 576 -8.11 6.30 10.81
CA ARG A 576 -8.97 6.29 12.01
C ARG A 576 -10.29 5.55 11.74
N PHE A 577 -10.25 4.58 10.82
CA PHE A 577 -11.37 3.71 10.45
C PHE A 577 -12.60 4.46 9.88
N ASN A 578 -12.36 5.55 9.17
CA ASN A 578 -13.39 6.36 8.51
C ASN A 578 -13.08 6.51 7.01
N ASP A 579 -13.80 5.77 6.17
CA ASP A 579 -13.62 5.75 4.71
C ASP A 579 -14.47 6.79 3.97
N ALA A 580 -15.07 7.76 4.67
CA ALA A 580 -15.87 8.79 4.01
C ALA A 580 -14.99 9.67 3.10
N PRO A 581 -15.40 9.94 1.86
CA PRO A 581 -14.71 10.89 1.00
C PRO A 581 -14.87 12.31 1.52
N MET A 582 -13.80 13.08 1.49
CA MET A 582 -13.76 14.44 2.02
C MET A 582 -13.00 15.33 1.03
N VAL A 583 -13.76 16.04 0.19
CA VAL A 583 -13.23 17.05 -0.72
C VAL A 583 -13.98 18.37 -0.50
N TYR A 584 -13.22 19.42 -0.26
CA TYR A 584 -13.75 20.74 0.06
C TYR A 584 -13.25 21.77 -0.95
N ARG A 585 -14.05 22.81 -1.21
CA ARG A 585 -13.72 23.93 -2.05
C ARG A 585 -13.91 25.25 -1.29
N THR A 586 -12.94 26.14 -1.39
CA THR A 586 -13.09 27.56 -1.00
C THR A 586 -13.06 28.45 -2.23
N LYS A 587 -13.70 29.62 -2.16
CA LYS A 587 -13.69 30.67 -3.19
C LYS A 587 -13.33 32.03 -2.61
N ASP A 588 -12.86 32.09 -1.37
CA ASP A 588 -12.68 33.31 -0.58
C ASP A 588 -11.42 33.31 0.29
N PHE A 589 -10.35 32.69 -0.19
CA PHE A 589 -9.09 32.52 0.55
C PHE A 589 -9.26 31.73 1.86
N GLY A 590 -10.08 30.67 1.85
CA GLY A 590 -10.27 29.81 3.00
C GLY A 590 -11.11 30.37 4.14
N LYS A 591 -11.83 31.49 3.93
CA LYS A 591 -12.75 32.04 4.94
C LYS A 591 -13.99 31.18 5.10
N SER A 592 -14.44 30.55 4.03
CA SER A 592 -15.50 29.56 4.01
C SER A 592 -15.17 28.39 3.09
N TRP A 593 -15.73 27.21 3.39
CA TRP A 593 -15.52 26.00 2.63
C TRP A 593 -16.85 25.26 2.44
N GLU A 594 -17.05 24.73 1.25
CA GLU A 594 -18.14 23.83 0.90
C GLU A 594 -17.60 22.43 0.64
N GLN A 595 -18.27 21.40 1.12
CA GLN A 595 -17.96 20.02 0.75
C GLN A 595 -18.56 19.72 -0.61
N ILE A 596 -17.71 19.32 -1.58
CA ILE A 596 -18.11 19.07 -2.98
C ILE A 596 -18.11 17.58 -3.34
N VAL A 597 -17.75 16.70 -2.41
CA VAL A 597 -17.81 15.24 -2.56
C VAL A 597 -18.20 14.63 -1.24
N ASP A 598 -19.22 13.79 -1.23
CA ASP A 598 -19.61 12.98 -0.08
C ASP A 598 -19.84 11.50 -0.47
N LYS A 599 -20.26 10.69 0.50
CA LYS A 599 -20.50 9.24 0.31
C LYS A 599 -21.65 8.89 -0.65
N ASN A 600 -22.46 9.86 -1.09
CA ASN A 600 -23.52 9.65 -2.08
C ASN A 600 -22.97 9.83 -3.50
N ASP A 601 -21.87 10.57 -3.65
CA ASP A 601 -21.25 10.87 -4.92
C ASP A 601 -20.28 9.78 -5.36
N VAL A 602 -19.44 9.30 -4.42
CA VAL A 602 -18.37 8.36 -4.72
C VAL A 602 -18.24 7.29 -3.64
N ILE A 603 -17.61 6.18 -4.00
CA ILE A 603 -17.26 5.09 -3.09
C ILE A 603 -15.81 5.26 -2.65
N GLY A 604 -15.54 4.96 -1.35
CA GLY A 604 -14.21 5.03 -0.76
C GLY A 604 -13.74 6.45 -0.42
N TYR A 605 -12.61 6.53 0.24
CA TYR A 605 -12.00 7.80 0.65
C TYR A 605 -11.33 8.51 -0.53
N ALA A 606 -11.34 9.85 -0.51
CA ALA A 606 -10.67 10.67 -1.51
C ALA A 606 -9.15 10.73 -1.27
N LEU A 607 -8.38 10.76 -2.36
CA LEU A 607 -6.92 10.81 -2.36
C LEU A 607 -6.37 12.04 -3.07
N CYS A 608 -6.91 12.38 -4.24
CA CYS A 608 -6.49 13.54 -5.01
C CYS A 608 -7.66 14.11 -5.80
N VAL A 609 -7.59 15.41 -6.13
CA VAL A 609 -8.54 16.11 -6.99
C VAL A 609 -7.79 17.05 -7.92
N LEU A 610 -8.25 17.16 -9.16
CA LEU A 610 -7.67 18.07 -10.15
C LEU A 610 -8.78 18.76 -10.92
N GLN A 611 -8.83 20.10 -10.86
CA GLN A 611 -9.62 20.93 -11.77
C GLN A 611 -8.83 21.14 -13.05
N ASP A 612 -9.46 20.97 -14.20
CA ASP A 612 -8.79 21.23 -15.50
C ASP A 612 -8.35 22.70 -15.59
N PRO A 613 -7.08 22.97 -15.98
CA PRO A 613 -6.56 24.34 -16.02
C PRO A 613 -7.14 25.20 -17.16
N ILE A 614 -7.89 24.60 -18.09
CA ILE A 614 -8.50 25.29 -19.25
C ILE A 614 -10.02 25.35 -19.10
N GLU A 615 -10.68 24.23 -18.77
CA GLU A 615 -12.14 24.15 -18.63
C GLU A 615 -12.53 24.08 -17.15
N PRO A 616 -13.06 25.17 -16.56
CA PRO A 616 -13.32 25.25 -15.12
C PRO A 616 -14.40 24.28 -14.61
N ASN A 617 -15.24 23.73 -15.49
CA ASN A 617 -16.27 22.77 -15.10
C ASN A 617 -15.80 21.30 -15.15
N LEU A 618 -14.60 21.03 -15.68
CA LEU A 618 -14.04 19.68 -15.75
C LEU A 618 -13.17 19.39 -14.53
N TYR A 619 -13.55 18.33 -13.81
CA TYR A 619 -12.81 17.86 -12.64
C TYR A 619 -12.52 16.38 -12.75
N PHE A 620 -11.37 15.97 -12.18
CA PHE A 620 -10.99 14.58 -11.97
C PHE A 620 -10.76 14.32 -10.48
N LEU A 621 -11.21 13.20 -9.99
CA LEU A 621 -11.10 12.79 -8.58
C LEU A 621 -10.53 11.39 -8.48
N GLY A 622 -9.43 11.25 -7.76
CA GLY A 622 -8.86 9.97 -7.38
C GLY A 622 -9.35 9.53 -6.00
N THR A 623 -9.78 8.29 -5.91
CA THR A 623 -10.26 7.66 -4.67
C THR A 623 -9.54 6.34 -4.40
N GLY A 624 -9.77 5.73 -3.23
CA GLY A 624 -9.33 4.38 -2.90
C GLY A 624 -9.86 3.30 -3.85
N ASP A 625 -10.92 3.59 -4.64
CA ASP A 625 -11.61 2.62 -5.50
C ASP A 625 -11.66 3.03 -6.98
N GLY A 626 -10.95 4.05 -7.39
CA GLY A 626 -10.86 4.42 -8.80
C GLY A 626 -10.84 5.91 -9.11
N LEU A 627 -10.97 6.18 -10.41
CA LEU A 627 -11.06 7.52 -10.99
C LEU A 627 -12.51 7.92 -11.21
N TYR A 628 -12.83 9.16 -10.87
CA TYR A 628 -14.13 9.79 -11.16
C TYR A 628 -13.91 11.06 -11.96
N VAL A 629 -14.92 11.45 -12.76
CA VAL A 629 -14.94 12.67 -13.55
C VAL A 629 -16.24 13.43 -13.31
N SER A 630 -16.13 14.74 -13.23
CA SER A 630 -17.27 15.66 -13.24
C SER A 630 -17.16 16.62 -14.42
N PHE A 631 -18.30 16.91 -15.07
CA PHE A 631 -18.41 17.81 -16.24
C PHE A 631 -19.21 19.07 -15.92
N ASP A 632 -19.59 19.30 -14.67
CA ASP A 632 -20.54 20.34 -14.25
C ASP A 632 -20.05 21.12 -13.02
N GLY A 633 -18.74 21.25 -12.85
CA GLY A 633 -18.16 22.03 -11.75
C GLY A 633 -18.20 21.33 -10.41
N ALA A 634 -18.10 19.99 -10.42
CA ALA A 634 -18.13 19.11 -9.26
C ALA A 634 -19.53 18.97 -8.60
N GLU A 635 -20.61 19.19 -9.35
CA GLU A 635 -21.98 18.94 -8.86
C GLU A 635 -22.36 17.47 -8.96
N ASN A 636 -21.92 16.76 -10.01
CA ASN A 636 -22.15 15.32 -10.21
C ASN A 636 -20.86 14.60 -10.60
N TRP A 637 -20.70 13.38 -10.10
CA TRP A 637 -19.50 12.57 -10.29
C TRP A 637 -19.82 11.24 -10.98
N ASN A 638 -19.02 10.87 -11.98
CA ASN A 638 -19.15 9.63 -12.74
C ASN A 638 -17.87 8.80 -12.61
N LYS A 639 -17.99 7.55 -12.20
CA LYS A 639 -16.84 6.62 -12.15
C LYS A 639 -16.35 6.31 -13.56
N TRP A 640 -15.05 6.51 -13.80
CA TRP A 640 -14.41 6.16 -15.06
C TRP A 640 -14.02 4.68 -15.06
N THR A 641 -14.66 3.88 -15.93
CA THR A 641 -14.43 2.43 -16.02
C THR A 641 -13.97 1.97 -17.40
N ALA A 642 -14.00 2.86 -18.40
CA ALA A 642 -13.57 2.54 -19.76
C ALA A 642 -12.04 2.43 -19.84
N GLY A 643 -11.54 1.20 -19.98
CA GLY A 643 -10.10 0.94 -20.07
C GLY A 643 -9.32 1.19 -18.77
N PHE A 644 -10.01 1.42 -17.65
CA PHE A 644 -9.40 1.72 -16.36
C PHE A 644 -9.92 0.74 -15.26
N PRO A 645 -9.04 0.11 -14.48
CA PRO A 645 -9.41 -0.85 -13.46
C PRO A 645 -9.88 -0.17 -12.16
N THR A 646 -10.49 -0.95 -11.28
CA THR A 646 -10.61 -0.56 -9.87
C THR A 646 -9.22 -0.60 -9.24
N THR A 647 -8.74 0.56 -8.77
CA THR A 647 -7.44 0.72 -8.09
C THR A 647 -7.41 2.08 -7.38
N ASN A 648 -6.54 2.24 -6.39
CA ASN A 648 -6.34 3.54 -5.75
C ASN A 648 -5.69 4.52 -6.74
N VAL A 649 -6.28 5.69 -6.94
CA VAL A 649 -5.71 6.79 -7.72
C VAL A 649 -5.11 7.80 -6.75
N MET A 650 -3.78 7.86 -6.74
CA MET A 650 -3.03 8.65 -5.77
C MET A 650 -2.77 10.07 -6.19
N ASP A 651 -2.47 10.27 -7.47
CA ASP A 651 -2.17 11.60 -8.00
C ASP A 651 -2.50 11.72 -9.48
N LEU A 652 -2.70 12.97 -9.94
CA LEU A 652 -3.14 13.33 -11.28
C LEU A 652 -2.31 14.50 -11.80
N ALA A 653 -1.85 14.40 -13.03
CA ALA A 653 -1.14 15.48 -13.73
C ALA A 653 -1.66 15.63 -15.16
N ILE A 654 -1.76 16.87 -15.64
CA ILE A 654 -2.09 17.16 -17.04
C ILE A 654 -0.84 17.65 -17.76
N GLN A 655 -0.51 17.01 -18.88
CA GLN A 655 0.52 17.50 -19.79
C GLN A 655 -0.12 18.56 -20.70
N PRO A 656 0.32 19.82 -20.61
CA PRO A 656 -0.45 20.94 -21.20
C PRO A 656 -0.36 21.00 -22.74
N ARG A 657 0.72 20.55 -23.35
CA ARG A 657 0.91 20.58 -24.82
C ARG A 657 0.12 19.46 -25.52
N GLU A 658 0.19 18.24 -25.00
CA GLU A 658 -0.46 17.07 -25.57
C GLU A 658 -1.91 16.92 -25.11
N HIS A 659 -2.30 17.68 -24.06
CA HIS A 659 -3.61 17.59 -23.40
C HIS A 659 -3.88 16.21 -22.80
N ASP A 660 -2.85 15.50 -22.36
CA ASP A 660 -2.96 14.17 -21.76
C ASP A 660 -3.19 14.29 -20.25
N LEU A 661 -4.07 13.44 -19.71
CA LEU A 661 -4.21 13.22 -18.28
C LEU A 661 -3.37 12.00 -17.88
N VAL A 662 -2.37 12.23 -17.05
CA VAL A 662 -1.54 11.17 -16.45
C VAL A 662 -2.09 10.84 -15.06
N ILE A 663 -2.26 9.55 -14.80
CA ILE A 663 -2.93 9.02 -13.61
C ILE A 663 -1.96 8.09 -12.88
N GLY A 664 -1.50 8.50 -11.72
CA GLY A 664 -0.67 7.68 -10.82
C GLY A 664 -1.54 6.80 -9.92
N THR A 665 -1.29 5.49 -9.92
CA THR A 665 -2.06 4.55 -9.11
C THR A 665 -1.20 3.86 -8.05
N PHE A 666 -1.83 3.47 -6.97
CA PHE A 666 -1.16 2.68 -5.94
C PHE A 666 -1.47 1.20 -6.12
N GLY A 667 -0.83 0.59 -7.14
CA GLY A 667 -0.97 -0.84 -7.43
C GLY A 667 -1.03 -1.23 -8.91
N ARG A 668 -1.45 -0.33 -9.80
CA ARG A 668 -1.60 -0.61 -11.24
C ARG A 668 -0.71 0.31 -12.10
N ALA A 669 0.43 0.73 -11.54
CA ALA A 669 1.39 1.62 -12.18
C ALA A 669 0.75 2.97 -12.62
N ALA A 670 1.11 3.50 -13.76
CA ALA A 670 0.58 4.76 -14.28
C ALA A 670 -0.22 4.54 -15.58
N TYR A 671 -1.23 5.37 -15.78
CA TYR A 671 -2.04 5.41 -17.00
C TYR A 671 -1.93 6.79 -17.65
N VAL A 672 -2.07 6.82 -18.96
CA VAL A 672 -2.21 8.05 -19.73
C VAL A 672 -3.55 7.99 -20.46
N LEU A 673 -4.40 8.98 -20.21
CA LEU A 673 -5.59 9.23 -21.01
C LEU A 673 -5.23 10.31 -22.04
N ASP A 674 -5.03 9.86 -23.26
CA ASP A 674 -4.62 10.72 -24.38
C ASP A 674 -5.71 11.73 -24.73
N ASP A 675 -5.34 12.96 -24.94
CA ASP A 675 -6.16 14.05 -25.45
C ASP A 675 -7.53 14.25 -24.78
N ILE A 676 -7.55 14.92 -23.63
CA ILE A 676 -8.80 15.24 -22.90
C ILE A 676 -9.60 16.41 -23.49
N GLN A 677 -9.26 16.93 -24.68
CA GLN A 677 -10.03 18.01 -25.32
C GLN A 677 -11.50 17.64 -25.56
N PRO A 678 -11.85 16.36 -25.93
CA PRO A 678 -13.25 15.95 -25.97
C PRO A 678 -13.98 16.09 -24.63
N LEU A 679 -13.32 15.82 -23.50
CA LEU A 679 -13.91 15.97 -22.16
C LEU A 679 -14.13 17.45 -21.82
N ARG A 680 -13.20 18.33 -22.19
CA ARG A 680 -13.35 19.78 -22.07
C ARG A 680 -14.55 20.30 -22.87
N ALA A 681 -14.71 19.82 -24.10
CA ALA A 681 -15.85 20.20 -24.94
C ALA A 681 -17.20 19.74 -24.35
N ILE A 682 -17.24 18.57 -23.71
CA ILE A 682 -18.42 18.07 -23.00
C ILE A 682 -18.70 18.94 -21.78
N ALA A 683 -17.70 19.29 -20.97
CA ALA A 683 -17.87 20.12 -19.78
C ALA A 683 -18.31 21.55 -20.13
N ALA A 684 -17.80 22.12 -21.23
CA ALA A 684 -18.25 23.40 -21.75
C ALA A 684 -19.70 23.36 -22.31
N HIS A 685 -20.12 22.21 -22.84
CA HIS A 685 -21.41 22.00 -23.48
C HIS A 685 -22.02 20.64 -23.13
N PRO A 686 -22.59 20.46 -21.92
CA PRO A 686 -23.10 19.16 -21.45
C PRO A 686 -24.12 18.48 -22.36
N ALA A 687 -24.85 19.24 -23.17
CA ALA A 687 -25.78 18.70 -24.16
C ALA A 687 -25.13 17.78 -25.23
N TYR A 688 -23.80 17.80 -25.35
CA TYR A 688 -23.09 16.87 -26.25
C TYR A 688 -23.18 15.41 -25.81
N LEU A 689 -23.47 15.14 -24.54
CA LEU A 689 -23.72 13.78 -24.03
C LEU A 689 -25.02 13.18 -24.57
N ASP A 690 -25.99 14.01 -25.01
CA ASP A 690 -27.27 13.57 -25.56
C ASP A 690 -27.15 13.23 -27.06
N ASP A 691 -26.07 13.64 -27.72
CA ASP A 691 -25.84 13.36 -29.13
C ASP A 691 -25.41 11.89 -29.32
N PRO A 692 -26.06 11.12 -30.24
CA PRO A 692 -25.68 9.72 -30.47
C PRO A 692 -24.28 9.56 -31.05
N VAL A 693 -23.75 10.58 -31.72
CA VAL A 693 -22.37 10.67 -32.25
C VAL A 693 -21.94 12.13 -32.24
N LYS A 694 -20.76 12.40 -31.69
CA LYS A 694 -20.12 13.71 -31.74
C LYS A 694 -18.72 13.58 -32.32
N LEU A 695 -18.40 14.42 -33.30
CA LEU A 695 -17.05 14.59 -33.83
C LEU A 695 -16.43 15.84 -33.19
N PHE A 696 -15.30 15.66 -32.53
CA PHE A 696 -14.47 16.73 -32.01
C PHE A 696 -13.37 17.06 -33.02
N GLN A 697 -13.14 18.35 -33.27
CA GLN A 697 -12.12 18.82 -34.22
C GLN A 697 -10.84 19.17 -33.50
#